data_3616244d1ed29018b0444bdec886671b
#
_entry.id   3616244d1ed29018b0444bdec886671b
#
_cell.length_a   1.000
_cell.length_b   1.000
_cell.length_c   1.000
_cell.angle_alpha   90.00
_cell.angle_beta   90.00
_cell.angle_gamma   90.00
#
_symmetry.space_group_name_H-M   'P 1'
#
loop_
_entity.id
_entity.type
_entity.pdbx_description
1 polymer ?
#
loop_
_entity_poly.entity_id
_entity_poly.type
_entity_poly.pdbx_seq_one_letter_code
_entity_poly.pdbx_strand_id
1 'polypeptide(L)'
;MKRLFLFVVAVITAASVSAQFNPMQPIEADKDVRVGKLENGMTYYIRHNEKPKGQAHFYILHDVGAIQEDDNQQGLAHFLEHMAFNGTKNLPGKQLINYLEGVGVKFGYNLNAGTSWDYTEYQLRDVPTTRKEIVDSALLILHDWSHFIALNPKEIDSERGVIQEELRTRDGAGWRSSINMIKTVARGTKYEHRNLIGHLEGLQGFSYEDLASFYRKWYRPELQAVVVVGDIDVDYIENHLKTLMSDIPASPADAAQKEVIVVPDNEEPIISIFTDPEMNSSSVRYIFKRGNLVPKQYANTAYAEMMQIISMLMTQMGNARLSEITMKPNAPFTAAGMSNGSFGICPTFESFSVIAQSQDGKLPTAFEAICTEVERIRRHGFTPGEFERAQNNLLRGCERAYNNRNDRKNGEYVQIYLNNFRENSPMPDAKTEWQLDSMIIKNLTVEVVNQLAGKLITPTNQVVIVNAPKREGLVNPTEAEVLSIIQKVAASEVAPYEDNVVKEPLIGTDVELKGSPVVKTKLNEKLGTTEWTLANGARVIVKPSTLKADEVLFNAFSEGGSSLLSDEDYNTGLFLPTMAQMSGVSKFSRTDLRKQLSGKVANVYLKNEEYEHGLGGNCSPKDIETMLQLIYLNATAPRFNKDDFNTVMKQYRAYVNNLKTNPDYIASSEEEKTLYGNSPRRQPLSIELLNKVSFERLDDIFATLFSNCGNFTYTFVGNVDLETLRPLVEKYIGSLPAAKKGLSLVDDGVRYAKGEVINDFKAPMQQPKVSVARIYTGKAPATLKNRLTMSFLTQALNSRYLISIREEKGGTYGVRVSGNFDDAPFDTYKLRIQFDTNEQLADELSEIVLAEIKKIAAEGPLAEDIEKTREFYVKEWSNTLEQNTGWMRVIRAWYESGIDQYGTYEQIIKGLKYSDIQKLAQKILKDNNMTYVVMRPEAK
;
A
#
# COMPACT_ATOMS: atom_id res chain seq x y z
N MET A 1 -12.83 30.35 -16.25
CA MET A 1 -13.60 30.02 -15.04
C MET A 1 -15.07 30.45 -15.12
N LYS A 2 -15.44 31.74 -15.20
CA LYS A 2 -16.88 32.15 -15.27
C LYS A 2 -17.71 31.48 -16.37
N ARG A 3 -17.16 31.24 -17.58
CA ARG A 3 -17.87 30.58 -18.68
C ARG A 3 -18.01 29.06 -18.51
N LEU A 4 -17.07 28.39 -17.84
CA LEU A 4 -17.16 26.96 -17.47
C LEU A 4 -18.22 26.79 -16.38
N PHE A 5 -18.20 27.65 -15.40
CA PHE A 5 -19.17 27.75 -14.32
C PHE A 5 -20.61 27.91 -14.84
N LEU A 6 -20.85 28.87 -15.74
CA LEU A 6 -22.17 29.10 -16.33
C LEU A 6 -22.67 27.94 -17.19
N PHE A 7 -21.77 27.22 -17.86
CA PHE A 7 -22.13 26.10 -18.72
C PHE A 7 -22.51 24.84 -17.93
N VAL A 8 -21.73 24.50 -16.91
CA VAL A 8 -21.98 23.34 -16.04
C VAL A 8 -23.26 23.54 -15.21
N VAL A 9 -23.51 24.75 -14.74
CA VAL A 9 -24.77 25.13 -14.08
C VAL A 9 -25.96 25.01 -15.06
N ALA A 10 -25.81 25.42 -16.32
CA ALA A 10 -26.86 25.30 -17.34
C ALA A 10 -27.22 23.84 -17.70
N VAL A 11 -26.23 22.93 -17.68
CA VAL A 11 -26.48 21.49 -17.97
C VAL A 11 -27.24 20.81 -16.84
N ILE A 12 -26.92 21.13 -15.57
CA ILE A 12 -27.64 20.57 -14.41
C ILE A 12 -29.07 21.16 -14.28
N THR A 13 -29.26 22.42 -14.62
CA THR A 13 -30.61 23.04 -14.57
C THR A 13 -31.54 22.57 -15.68
N ALA A 14 -31.01 22.05 -16.80
CA ALA A 14 -31.84 21.50 -17.89
C ALA A 14 -32.39 20.09 -17.60
N ALA A 15 -31.79 19.35 -16.64
CA ALA A 15 -32.18 17.98 -16.30
C ALA A 15 -33.07 17.83 -15.07
N SER A 16 -33.42 18.91 -14.36
CA SER A 16 -34.14 18.81 -13.08
C SER A 16 -35.45 19.61 -13.06
N VAL A 17 -36.53 18.90 -13.26
CA VAL A 17 -37.86 19.27 -12.74
C VAL A 17 -38.00 18.66 -11.33
N SER A 18 -37.24 19.17 -10.35
CA SER A 18 -37.61 19.12 -8.92
C SER A 18 -36.51 19.78 -8.06
N ALA A 19 -36.90 20.75 -7.24
CA ALA A 19 -36.13 21.46 -6.22
C ALA A 19 -34.75 22.02 -6.67
N GLN A 20 -34.59 23.33 -6.57
CA GLN A 20 -33.41 24.11 -6.94
C GLN A 20 -32.10 23.49 -6.36
N PHE A 21 -31.43 22.61 -7.12
CA PHE A 21 -30.09 22.17 -6.79
C PHE A 21 -29.13 23.35 -7.03
N ASN A 22 -28.55 23.87 -5.94
CA ASN A 22 -27.51 24.90 -6.03
C ASN A 22 -26.14 24.23 -5.89
N PRO A 23 -25.36 24.08 -6.99
CA PRO A 23 -24.06 23.43 -6.94
C PRO A 23 -23.03 24.15 -6.06
N MET A 24 -23.25 25.44 -5.78
CA MET A 24 -22.37 26.25 -4.92
C MET A 24 -22.79 26.21 -3.44
N GLN A 25 -23.83 25.48 -3.10
CA GLN A 25 -24.23 25.30 -1.71
C GLN A 25 -23.17 24.46 -0.99
N PRO A 26 -22.69 24.90 0.19
CA PRO A 26 -21.83 24.09 1.04
C PRO A 26 -22.51 22.77 1.42
N ILE A 27 -21.74 21.70 1.43
CA ILE A 27 -22.16 20.38 1.89
C ILE A 27 -22.20 20.40 3.41
N GLU A 28 -23.32 20.03 4.01
CA GLU A 28 -23.45 19.95 5.48
C GLU A 28 -22.48 18.92 6.05
N ALA A 29 -21.82 19.31 7.14
CA ALA A 29 -20.96 18.38 7.87
C ALA A 29 -21.79 17.31 8.59
N ASP A 30 -21.20 16.13 8.76
CA ASP A 30 -21.76 15.07 9.60
C ASP A 30 -22.00 15.60 11.03
N LYS A 31 -23.19 15.37 11.55
CA LYS A 31 -23.59 15.82 12.89
C LYS A 31 -22.90 15.06 14.02
N ASP A 32 -22.36 13.89 13.70
CA ASP A 32 -21.65 13.05 14.68
C ASP A 32 -20.21 13.52 14.93
N VAL A 33 -19.68 14.46 14.14
CA VAL A 33 -18.39 15.10 14.42
C VAL A 33 -18.59 16.39 15.20
N ARG A 34 -17.91 16.52 16.32
CA ARG A 34 -17.80 17.78 17.08
C ARG A 34 -16.61 18.56 16.55
N VAL A 35 -16.90 19.69 15.89
CA VAL A 35 -15.86 20.63 15.39
C VAL A 35 -15.90 21.90 16.20
N GLY A 36 -14.74 22.39 16.57
CA GLY A 36 -14.63 23.66 17.30
C GLY A 36 -13.28 24.32 17.14
N LYS A 37 -13.20 25.53 17.68
CA LYS A 37 -11.97 26.31 17.74
C LYS A 37 -11.74 26.77 19.16
N LEU A 38 -10.54 26.53 19.70
CA LEU A 38 -10.15 26.97 21.03
C LEU A 38 -9.89 28.49 21.04
N GLU A 39 -9.89 29.08 22.21
CA GLU A 39 -9.65 30.53 22.37
C GLU A 39 -8.31 31.00 21.80
N ASN A 40 -7.28 30.13 21.85
CA ASN A 40 -5.96 30.39 21.27
C ASN A 40 -5.89 30.20 19.73
N GLY A 41 -6.98 29.78 19.12
CA GLY A 41 -7.07 29.63 17.67
C GLY A 41 -6.89 28.21 17.14
N MET A 42 -6.54 27.20 17.97
CA MET A 42 -6.41 25.79 17.55
C MET A 42 -7.76 25.21 17.17
N THR A 43 -7.80 24.46 16.08
CA THR A 43 -8.99 23.74 15.63
C THR A 43 -9.02 22.32 16.23
N TYR A 44 -10.21 21.79 16.53
CA TYR A 44 -10.36 20.39 16.93
C TYR A 44 -11.51 19.70 16.24
N TYR A 45 -11.35 18.38 16.03
CA TYR A 45 -12.36 17.46 15.52
C TYR A 45 -12.45 16.27 16.47
N ILE A 46 -13.63 15.95 16.96
CA ILE A 46 -13.85 14.85 17.88
C ILE A 46 -15.03 14.03 17.39
N ARG A 47 -14.85 12.71 17.27
CA ARG A 47 -15.88 11.79 16.82
C ARG A 47 -15.87 10.51 17.63
N HIS A 48 -17.07 10.10 18.13
CA HIS A 48 -17.25 8.74 18.62
C HIS A 48 -17.36 7.74 17.46
N ASN A 49 -16.56 6.66 17.52
CA ASN A 49 -16.62 5.54 16.58
C ASN A 49 -16.07 4.27 17.23
N GLU A 50 -16.82 3.16 17.22
CA GLU A 50 -16.42 1.89 17.85
C GLU A 50 -15.73 0.93 16.87
N LYS A 51 -14.95 1.42 15.92
CA LYS A 51 -14.26 0.59 14.90
C LYS A 51 -12.77 0.88 14.80
N PRO A 52 -11.96 0.14 15.60
CA PRO A 52 -12.30 -0.94 16.56
C PRO A 52 -12.83 -0.41 17.91
N LYS A 53 -13.58 -1.26 18.61
CA LYS A 53 -14.09 -0.95 19.93
C LYS A 53 -12.98 -0.88 20.97
N GLY A 54 -13.13 0.00 21.98
CA GLY A 54 -12.17 0.17 23.06
C GLY A 54 -10.85 0.81 22.63
N GLN A 55 -10.80 1.46 21.46
CA GLN A 55 -9.60 2.10 20.90
C GLN A 55 -9.94 3.43 20.26
N ALA A 56 -8.97 4.35 20.26
CA ALA A 56 -9.09 5.64 19.56
C ALA A 56 -7.77 6.05 18.87
N HIS A 57 -7.91 6.94 17.90
CA HIS A 57 -6.83 7.62 17.21
C HIS A 57 -6.73 9.05 17.74
N PHE A 58 -5.52 9.51 18.01
CA PHE A 58 -5.21 10.86 18.46
C PHE A 58 -4.17 11.43 17.51
N TYR A 59 -4.51 12.55 16.86
CA TYR A 59 -3.65 13.19 15.87
C TYR A 59 -3.49 14.68 16.20
N ILE A 60 -2.32 15.21 15.94
CA ILE A 60 -2.14 16.64 15.79
C ILE A 60 -1.45 16.91 14.46
N LEU A 61 -2.07 17.79 13.66
CA LEU A 61 -1.54 18.27 12.41
C LEU A 61 -1.07 19.72 12.60
N HIS A 62 0.14 19.97 12.15
CA HIS A 62 0.66 21.33 11.96
C HIS A 62 0.61 21.64 10.46
N ASP A 63 -0.11 22.68 10.05
CA ASP A 63 -0.13 23.19 8.67
C ASP A 63 1.18 23.95 8.37
N VAL A 64 2.30 23.27 8.63
CA VAL A 64 3.68 23.73 8.56
C VAL A 64 4.58 22.58 8.16
N GLY A 65 5.41 22.79 7.13
CA GLY A 65 6.34 21.79 6.62
C GLY A 65 7.64 22.43 6.11
N ALA A 66 8.37 21.70 5.27
CA ALA A 66 9.67 22.12 4.78
C ALA A 66 9.65 23.44 3.99
N ILE A 67 8.51 23.83 3.42
CA ILE A 67 8.41 25.06 2.62
C ILE A 67 8.43 26.33 3.47
N GLN A 68 8.12 26.22 4.77
CA GLN A 68 8.18 27.32 5.72
C GLN A 68 9.60 27.61 6.22
N GLU A 69 10.55 26.73 5.97
CA GLU A 69 11.97 26.92 6.35
C GLU A 69 12.58 28.14 5.66
N ASP A 70 13.45 28.87 6.37
CA ASP A 70 14.35 29.83 5.78
C ASP A 70 15.54 29.10 5.13
N ASP A 71 16.38 29.77 4.33
CA ASP A 71 17.42 29.09 3.53
C ASP A 71 18.48 28.37 4.39
N ASN A 72 18.75 28.86 5.58
CA ASN A 72 19.66 28.24 6.55
C ASN A 72 18.98 27.14 7.41
N GLN A 73 17.70 26.91 7.22
CA GLN A 73 16.89 25.97 8.01
C GLN A 73 16.48 24.72 7.23
N GLN A 74 17.04 24.46 6.06
CA GLN A 74 16.63 23.33 5.22
C GLN A 74 16.79 21.98 5.93
N GLY A 75 15.67 21.24 6.07
CA GLY A 75 15.55 19.97 6.78
C GLY A 75 15.17 20.10 8.25
N LEU A 76 15.02 21.33 8.80
CA LEU A 76 14.71 21.52 10.23
C LEU A 76 13.25 21.24 10.56
N ALA A 77 12.33 21.31 9.62
CA ALA A 77 10.96 20.85 9.83
C ALA A 77 10.92 19.34 10.14
N HIS A 78 11.65 18.54 9.36
CA HIS A 78 11.82 17.11 9.57
C HIS A 78 12.64 16.81 10.84
N PHE A 79 13.69 17.58 11.09
CA PHE A 79 14.47 17.44 12.31
C PHE A 79 13.63 17.66 13.57
N LEU A 80 12.76 18.69 13.55
CA LEU A 80 11.85 18.98 14.66
C LEU A 80 10.84 17.85 14.89
N GLU A 81 10.39 17.20 13.82
CA GLU A 81 9.56 16.00 13.91
C GLU A 81 10.23 14.91 14.76
N HIS A 82 11.51 14.62 14.51
CA HIS A 82 12.30 13.66 15.28
C HIS A 82 12.43 14.08 16.75
N MET A 83 12.63 15.37 17.00
CA MET A 83 12.76 15.88 18.37
C MET A 83 11.51 15.68 19.22
N ALA A 84 10.33 15.59 18.60
CA ALA A 84 9.08 15.29 19.31
C ALA A 84 9.08 13.92 20.01
N PHE A 85 9.95 12.98 19.57
CA PHE A 85 10.14 11.67 20.18
C PHE A 85 11.35 11.60 21.13
N ASN A 86 12.15 12.68 21.18
CA ASN A 86 13.35 12.78 21.99
C ASN A 86 13.12 13.52 23.30
N GLY A 87 11.86 13.80 23.64
CA GLY A 87 11.44 14.38 24.89
C GLY A 87 10.58 15.62 24.75
N THR A 88 9.68 15.77 25.68
CA THR A 88 8.79 16.91 25.82
C THR A 88 8.85 17.46 27.26
N LYS A 89 8.16 18.58 27.53
CA LYS A 89 8.07 19.17 28.85
C LYS A 89 7.63 18.20 29.95
N ASN A 90 6.59 17.41 29.67
CA ASN A 90 5.98 16.50 30.64
C ASN A 90 6.53 15.07 30.54
N LEU A 91 7.14 14.70 29.44
CA LEU A 91 7.65 13.36 29.15
C LEU A 91 9.09 13.46 28.62
N PRO A 92 10.07 13.73 29.49
CA PRO A 92 11.47 13.93 29.10
C PRO A 92 12.12 12.65 28.55
N GLY A 93 13.03 12.82 27.59
CA GLY A 93 13.76 11.73 26.95
C GLY A 93 12.82 10.73 26.28
N LYS A 94 13.02 9.44 26.53
CA LYS A 94 12.22 8.37 25.92
C LYS A 94 10.96 7.95 26.72
N GLN A 95 10.57 8.73 27.71
CA GLN A 95 9.42 8.39 28.56
C GLN A 95 8.11 8.25 27.75
N LEU A 96 7.92 9.10 26.74
CA LEU A 96 6.77 9.05 25.85
C LEU A 96 6.66 7.68 25.13
N ILE A 97 7.73 7.25 24.49
CA ILE A 97 7.77 5.97 23.77
C ILE A 97 7.56 4.81 24.74
N ASN A 98 8.30 4.80 25.85
CA ASN A 98 8.22 3.73 26.85
C ASN A 98 6.81 3.61 27.45
N TYR A 99 6.17 4.72 27.76
CA TYR A 99 4.80 4.73 28.27
C TYR A 99 3.81 4.15 27.26
N LEU A 100 3.85 4.64 26.01
CA LEU A 100 2.93 4.21 24.96
C LEU A 100 3.10 2.72 24.61
N GLU A 101 4.33 2.24 24.52
CA GLU A 101 4.59 0.82 24.32
C GLU A 101 4.12 -0.03 25.49
N GLY A 102 4.22 0.48 26.74
CA GLY A 102 3.70 -0.17 27.94
C GLY A 102 2.17 -0.36 27.94
N VAL A 103 1.44 0.37 27.11
CA VAL A 103 -0.01 0.23 26.92
C VAL A 103 -0.39 -0.35 25.55
N GLY A 104 0.58 -0.97 24.84
CA GLY A 104 0.36 -1.65 23.58
C GLY A 104 0.28 -0.72 22.34
N VAL A 105 0.80 0.51 22.44
CA VAL A 105 0.93 1.46 21.31
C VAL A 105 2.39 1.46 20.84
N LYS A 106 2.69 0.70 19.81
CA LYS A 106 4.04 0.39 19.37
C LYS A 106 4.63 1.51 18.50
N PHE A 107 5.89 1.90 18.77
CA PHE A 107 6.66 2.86 17.96
C PHE A 107 6.88 2.34 16.53
N GLY A 108 6.75 3.21 15.55
CA GLY A 108 6.86 2.91 14.13
C GLY A 108 5.63 2.19 13.52
N TYR A 109 4.71 1.68 14.35
CA TYR A 109 3.48 1.03 13.89
C TYR A 109 2.21 1.81 14.28
N ASN A 110 1.97 2.05 15.58
CA ASN A 110 0.84 2.84 16.09
C ASN A 110 1.22 4.29 16.42
N LEU A 111 2.45 4.51 16.87
CA LEU A 111 3.07 5.79 17.17
C LEU A 111 4.00 6.15 16.02
N ASN A 112 3.70 7.24 15.31
CA ASN A 112 4.49 7.69 14.16
C ASN A 112 4.29 9.20 13.92
N ALA A 113 5.08 9.76 13.01
CA ALA A 113 4.91 11.11 12.49
C ALA A 113 5.36 11.17 11.03
N GLY A 114 5.16 12.31 10.40
CA GLY A 114 5.63 12.54 9.05
C GLY A 114 5.64 14.03 8.68
N THR A 115 6.72 14.47 8.07
CA THR A 115 6.90 15.81 7.53
C THR A 115 6.73 15.81 6.02
N SER A 116 5.91 16.74 5.54
CA SER A 116 5.71 17.01 4.10
C SER A 116 6.21 18.42 3.75
N TRP A 117 5.95 18.84 2.50
CA TRP A 117 6.27 20.20 2.07
C TRP A 117 5.50 21.26 2.86
N ASP A 118 4.21 21.05 3.10
CA ASP A 118 3.30 22.06 3.64
C ASP A 118 2.74 21.72 5.01
N TYR A 119 2.98 20.53 5.55
CA TYR A 119 2.45 20.09 6.84
C TYR A 119 3.36 19.10 7.54
N THR A 120 3.20 18.99 8.86
CA THR A 120 3.78 17.95 9.72
C THR A 120 2.66 17.32 10.54
N GLU A 121 2.60 15.99 10.58
CA GLU A 121 1.56 15.23 11.26
C GLU A 121 2.17 14.32 12.32
N TYR A 122 1.58 14.28 13.51
CA TYR A 122 1.92 13.35 14.59
C TYR A 122 0.69 12.49 14.90
N GLN A 123 0.89 11.20 15.11
CA GLN A 123 -0.19 10.25 15.21
C GLN A 123 0.01 9.19 16.30
N LEU A 124 -1.04 8.98 17.09
CA LEU A 124 -1.23 7.85 17.99
C LEU A 124 -2.43 7.05 17.48
N ARG A 125 -2.20 5.84 17.00
CA ARG A 125 -3.26 4.98 16.47
C ARG A 125 -3.55 3.84 17.42
N ASP A 126 -4.81 3.39 17.43
CA ASP A 126 -5.28 2.25 18.21
C ASP A 126 -4.93 2.34 19.70
N VAL A 127 -5.02 3.54 20.25
CA VAL A 127 -4.78 3.79 21.69
C VAL A 127 -5.91 3.17 22.50
N PRO A 128 -5.64 2.32 23.51
CA PRO A 128 -6.69 1.76 24.37
C PRO A 128 -7.46 2.83 25.12
N THR A 129 -8.81 2.77 25.05
CA THR A 129 -9.71 3.75 25.69
C THR A 129 -10.42 3.19 26.93
N THR A 130 -10.20 1.91 27.25
CA THR A 130 -10.80 1.25 28.40
C THR A 130 -10.30 1.75 29.76
N ARG A 131 -9.18 2.45 29.77
CA ARG A 131 -8.58 3.11 30.94
C ARG A 131 -8.44 4.60 30.68
N LYS A 132 -9.10 5.41 31.51
CA LYS A 132 -9.16 6.85 31.35
C LYS A 132 -7.79 7.54 31.37
N GLU A 133 -6.89 7.07 32.23
CA GLU A 133 -5.53 7.58 32.35
C GLU A 133 -4.70 7.45 31.06
N ILE A 134 -5.01 6.46 30.20
CA ILE A 134 -4.35 6.32 28.88
C ILE A 134 -4.83 7.40 27.93
N VAL A 135 -6.14 7.66 27.93
CA VAL A 135 -6.75 8.73 27.13
C VAL A 135 -6.20 10.10 27.53
N ASP A 136 -6.13 10.36 28.85
CA ASP A 136 -5.57 11.61 29.41
C ASP A 136 -4.10 11.78 29.00
N SER A 137 -3.32 10.70 29.07
CA SER A 137 -1.92 10.72 28.64
C SER A 137 -1.76 10.95 27.14
N ALA A 138 -2.64 10.35 26.30
CA ALA A 138 -2.63 10.62 24.87
C ALA A 138 -2.92 12.09 24.56
N LEU A 139 -3.88 12.71 25.24
CA LEU A 139 -4.17 14.14 25.12
C LEU A 139 -3.00 15.01 25.61
N LEU A 140 -2.32 14.63 26.70
CA LEU A 140 -1.12 15.31 27.19
C LEU A 140 0.02 15.24 26.17
N ILE A 141 0.17 14.14 25.47
CA ILE A 141 1.16 14.00 24.40
C ILE A 141 0.85 14.96 23.24
N LEU A 142 -0.41 15.07 22.81
CA LEU A 142 -0.79 16.04 21.78
C LEU A 142 -0.56 17.48 22.23
N HIS A 143 -0.84 17.78 23.49
CA HIS A 143 -0.53 19.07 24.09
C HIS A 143 0.96 19.40 24.01
N ASP A 144 1.80 18.44 24.42
CA ASP A 144 3.25 18.64 24.39
C ASP A 144 3.79 18.75 22.96
N TRP A 145 3.27 17.97 22.02
CA TRP A 145 3.65 18.09 20.60
C TRP A 145 3.18 19.39 19.95
N SER A 146 2.13 20.01 20.49
CA SER A 146 1.67 21.31 20.01
C SER A 146 2.68 22.43 20.27
N HIS A 147 3.22 22.51 21.50
CA HIS A 147 3.98 23.69 21.91
C HIS A 147 5.14 23.44 22.93
N PHE A 148 5.35 22.18 23.35
CA PHE A 148 6.26 21.86 24.46
C PHE A 148 7.27 20.78 24.12
N ILE A 149 7.70 20.68 22.85
CA ILE A 149 8.81 19.81 22.43
C ILE A 149 10.09 20.32 23.06
N ALA A 150 10.85 19.43 23.71
CA ALA A 150 12.11 19.79 24.35
C ALA A 150 13.24 19.80 23.31
N LEU A 151 13.88 20.95 23.13
CA LEU A 151 15.03 21.09 22.25
C LEU A 151 16.33 20.96 23.05
N ASN A 152 16.55 19.75 23.63
CA ASN A 152 17.75 19.49 24.42
C ASN A 152 18.98 19.39 23.50
N PRO A 153 20.05 20.19 23.69
CA PRO A 153 21.25 20.14 22.85
C PRO A 153 21.86 18.76 22.71
N LYS A 154 21.91 17.96 23.77
CA LYS A 154 22.46 16.59 23.73
C LYS A 154 21.63 15.68 22.83
N GLU A 155 20.30 15.77 22.90
CA GLU A 155 19.42 14.97 22.06
C GLU A 155 19.49 15.44 20.60
N ILE A 156 19.59 16.75 20.35
CA ILE A 156 19.79 17.31 18.99
C ILE A 156 21.08 16.75 18.38
N ASP A 157 22.19 16.78 19.11
CA ASP A 157 23.47 16.29 18.59
C ASP A 157 23.46 14.79 18.34
N SER A 158 22.78 14.02 19.19
CA SER A 158 22.58 12.59 18.98
C SER A 158 21.74 12.30 17.73
N GLU A 159 20.66 13.05 17.50
CA GLU A 159 19.73 12.84 16.40
C GLU A 159 20.31 13.24 15.03
N ARG A 160 21.34 14.13 14.98
CA ARG A 160 22.03 14.47 13.72
C ARG A 160 22.54 13.23 13.00
N GLY A 161 23.14 12.28 13.71
CA GLY A 161 23.64 11.04 13.15
C GLY A 161 22.53 10.17 12.56
N VAL A 162 21.40 10.06 13.26
CA VAL A 162 20.24 9.27 12.83
C VAL A 162 19.66 9.83 11.53
N ILE A 163 19.46 11.16 11.44
CA ILE A 163 18.91 11.79 10.24
C ILE A 163 19.89 11.75 9.06
N GLN A 164 21.20 11.83 9.30
CA GLN A 164 22.21 11.65 8.26
C GLN A 164 22.17 10.22 7.67
N GLU A 165 22.02 9.22 8.52
CA GLU A 165 21.86 7.83 8.06
C GLU A 165 20.54 7.63 7.30
N GLU A 166 19.47 8.31 7.72
CA GLU A 166 18.21 8.31 6.98
C GLU A 166 18.36 8.95 5.61
N LEU A 167 19.00 10.12 5.52
CA LEU A 167 19.30 10.80 4.25
C LEU A 167 20.09 9.86 3.32
N ARG A 168 21.13 9.20 3.85
CA ARG A 168 21.95 8.26 3.09
C ARG A 168 21.16 7.05 2.58
N THR A 169 20.29 6.48 3.41
CA THR A 169 19.46 5.31 3.00
C THR A 169 18.35 5.66 2.03
N ARG A 170 17.84 6.89 2.07
CA ARG A 170 16.82 7.38 1.12
C ARG A 170 17.40 7.82 -0.22
N ASP A 171 18.70 8.14 -0.32
CA ASP A 171 19.34 8.63 -1.54
C ASP A 171 19.53 7.52 -2.59
N GLY A 172 18.42 6.97 -3.08
CA GLY A 172 18.37 6.07 -4.22
C GLY A 172 17.93 6.78 -5.50
N ALA A 173 18.05 6.11 -6.65
CA ALA A 173 17.67 6.68 -7.95
C ALA A 173 16.23 7.21 -8.00
N GLY A 174 15.30 6.53 -7.32
CA GLY A 174 13.90 6.97 -7.22
C GLY A 174 13.74 8.31 -6.50
N TRP A 175 14.48 8.51 -5.41
CA TRP A 175 14.49 9.78 -4.67
C TRP A 175 15.09 10.90 -5.51
N ARG A 176 16.27 10.68 -6.13
CA ARG A 176 16.93 11.66 -7.00
C ARG A 176 16.05 12.04 -8.19
N SER A 177 15.36 11.09 -8.80
CA SER A 177 14.37 11.32 -9.85
C SER A 177 13.18 12.17 -9.36
N SER A 178 12.67 11.91 -8.16
CA SER A 178 11.57 12.69 -7.57
C SER A 178 11.98 14.14 -7.31
N ILE A 179 13.18 14.36 -6.78
CA ILE A 179 13.74 15.71 -6.62
C ILE A 179 13.88 16.42 -7.96
N ASN A 180 14.40 15.74 -9.00
CA ASN A 180 14.49 16.31 -10.34
C ASN A 180 13.11 16.69 -10.90
N MET A 181 12.10 15.84 -10.69
CA MET A 181 10.73 16.12 -11.12
C MET A 181 10.18 17.38 -10.44
N ILE A 182 10.36 17.52 -9.12
CA ILE A 182 9.90 18.69 -8.35
C ILE A 182 10.60 19.96 -8.86
N LYS A 183 11.92 19.95 -9.01
CA LYS A 183 12.71 21.04 -9.55
C LYS A 183 12.23 21.48 -10.94
N THR A 184 11.87 20.53 -11.78
CA THR A 184 11.41 20.80 -13.15
C THR A 184 10.01 21.40 -13.17
N VAL A 185 9.06 20.78 -12.44
CA VAL A 185 7.65 21.18 -12.44
C VAL A 185 7.43 22.49 -11.69
N ALA A 186 8.10 22.67 -10.55
CA ALA A 186 7.96 23.84 -9.69
C ALA A 186 9.05 24.90 -9.91
N ARG A 187 9.65 24.90 -11.11
CA ARG A 187 10.73 25.82 -11.48
C ARG A 187 10.34 27.28 -11.23
N GLY A 188 11.25 28.06 -10.67
CA GLY A 188 11.03 29.46 -10.29
C GLY A 188 10.29 29.65 -8.98
N THR A 189 10.07 28.60 -8.22
CA THR A 189 9.45 28.68 -6.89
C THR A 189 10.40 28.17 -5.79
N LYS A 190 10.02 28.40 -4.54
CA LYS A 190 10.74 27.88 -3.37
C LYS A 190 10.84 26.35 -3.35
N TYR A 191 9.86 25.63 -3.91
CA TYR A 191 9.89 24.14 -4.05
C TYR A 191 11.06 23.65 -4.93
N GLU A 192 11.54 24.46 -5.88
CA GLU A 192 12.69 24.09 -6.71
C GLU A 192 13.97 23.83 -5.90
N HIS A 193 14.11 24.55 -4.77
CA HIS A 193 15.35 24.59 -4.00
C HIS A 193 15.26 23.93 -2.63
N ARG A 194 14.09 23.44 -2.22
CA ARG A 194 13.90 22.76 -0.94
C ARG A 194 14.08 21.26 -1.05
N ASN A 195 14.59 20.65 0.02
CA ASN A 195 14.64 19.22 0.21
C ASN A 195 14.02 18.91 1.58
N LEU A 196 13.06 17.99 1.62
CA LEU A 196 12.32 17.63 2.85
C LEU A 196 13.22 17.25 4.01
N ILE A 197 14.29 16.49 3.73
CA ILE A 197 15.22 16.01 4.74
C ILE A 197 16.45 16.91 4.91
N GLY A 198 16.56 17.95 4.09
CA GLY A 198 17.70 18.85 4.05
C GLY A 198 18.89 18.30 3.28
N HIS A 199 20.07 18.86 3.55
CA HIS A 199 21.35 18.50 2.97
C HIS A 199 22.36 18.17 4.07
N LEU A 200 23.31 17.30 3.78
CA LEU A 200 24.30 16.82 4.75
C LEU A 200 25.00 17.99 5.49
N GLU A 201 25.53 18.97 4.76
CA GLU A 201 26.22 20.12 5.32
C GLU A 201 25.29 20.94 6.25
N GLY A 202 24.02 21.15 5.85
CA GLY A 202 23.02 21.85 6.67
C GLY A 202 22.73 21.08 7.96
N LEU A 203 22.50 19.78 7.87
CA LEU A 203 22.22 18.91 9.04
C LEU A 203 23.39 18.85 10.02
N GLN A 204 24.62 18.96 9.54
CA GLN A 204 25.82 18.99 10.39
C GLN A 204 26.04 20.37 11.03
N GLY A 205 25.70 21.45 10.32
CA GLY A 205 26.14 22.81 10.64
C GLY A 205 25.10 23.72 11.26
N PHE A 206 23.79 23.38 11.31
CA PHE A 206 22.78 24.27 11.89
C PHE A 206 23.00 24.50 13.40
N SER A 207 22.70 25.68 13.88
CA SER A 207 22.76 26.00 15.31
C SER A 207 21.48 25.58 16.03
N TYR A 208 21.55 25.37 17.34
CA TYR A 208 20.35 25.11 18.15
C TYR A 208 19.30 26.23 18.02
N GLU A 209 19.75 27.46 17.82
CA GLU A 209 18.87 28.61 17.63
C GLU A 209 18.16 28.56 16.25
N ASP A 210 18.77 28.03 15.20
CA ASP A 210 18.09 27.88 13.92
C ASP A 210 16.86 26.95 14.06
N LEU A 211 17.01 25.84 14.77
CA LEU A 211 15.90 24.91 15.06
C LEU A 211 14.87 25.55 15.99
N ALA A 212 15.32 26.19 17.09
CA ALA A 212 14.45 26.85 18.04
C ALA A 212 13.67 28.01 17.43
N SER A 213 14.29 28.78 16.52
CA SER A 213 13.63 29.88 15.83
C SER A 213 12.55 29.40 14.86
N PHE A 214 12.80 28.33 14.13
CA PHE A 214 11.79 27.66 13.30
C PHE A 214 10.59 27.20 14.14
N TYR A 215 10.86 26.50 15.25
CA TYR A 215 9.84 26.01 16.17
C TYR A 215 8.96 27.15 16.70
N ARG A 216 9.57 28.19 17.30
CA ARG A 216 8.84 29.36 17.84
C ARG A 216 8.05 30.11 16.76
N LYS A 217 8.57 30.20 15.54
CA LYS A 217 7.96 30.93 14.42
C LYS A 217 6.70 30.22 13.89
N TRP A 218 6.70 28.92 13.87
CA TRP A 218 5.72 28.16 13.09
C TRP A 218 4.82 27.23 13.88
N TYR A 219 5.25 26.70 15.06
CA TYR A 219 4.41 25.82 15.87
C TYR A 219 3.42 26.61 16.70
N ARG A 220 2.37 27.11 16.04
CA ARG A 220 1.38 28.02 16.57
C ARG A 220 -0.03 27.45 16.49
N PRO A 221 -0.91 27.71 17.49
CA PRO A 221 -2.21 27.03 17.61
C PRO A 221 -3.14 27.27 16.43
N GLU A 222 -3.14 28.45 15.79
CA GLU A 222 -4.01 28.69 14.62
C GLU A 222 -3.60 27.91 13.36
N LEU A 223 -2.38 27.37 13.32
CA LEU A 223 -1.87 26.47 12.29
C LEU A 223 -2.00 25.01 12.66
N GLN A 224 -2.72 24.69 13.74
CA GLN A 224 -2.82 23.35 14.27
C GLN A 224 -4.26 22.84 14.31
N ALA A 225 -4.41 21.52 14.08
CA ALA A 225 -5.65 20.81 14.30
C ALA A 225 -5.43 19.55 15.12
N VAL A 226 -6.21 19.40 16.17
CA VAL A 226 -6.30 18.16 16.94
C VAL A 226 -7.47 17.32 16.43
N VAL A 227 -7.22 16.03 16.15
CA VAL A 227 -8.25 15.10 15.70
C VAL A 227 -8.29 13.90 16.62
N VAL A 228 -9.46 13.63 17.23
CA VAL A 228 -9.68 12.48 18.10
C VAL A 228 -10.87 11.68 17.57
N VAL A 229 -10.64 10.43 17.17
CA VAL A 229 -11.68 9.56 16.64
C VAL A 229 -11.57 8.18 17.28
N GLY A 230 -12.65 7.69 17.88
CA GLY A 230 -12.64 6.34 18.45
C GLY A 230 -13.76 6.10 19.44
N ASP A 231 -13.62 5.02 20.19
CA ASP A 231 -14.53 4.65 21.29
C ASP A 231 -14.24 5.53 22.52
N ILE A 232 -14.75 6.78 22.46
CA ILE A 232 -14.48 7.84 23.44
C ILE A 232 -15.78 8.61 23.79
N ASP A 233 -15.77 9.25 24.94
CA ASP A 233 -16.77 10.23 25.31
C ASP A 233 -16.39 11.60 24.72
N VAL A 234 -17.20 12.08 23.77
CA VAL A 234 -16.94 13.33 23.02
C VAL A 234 -16.91 14.55 23.95
N ASP A 235 -17.85 14.64 24.91
CA ASP A 235 -17.94 15.77 25.81
C ASP A 235 -16.75 15.79 26.79
N TYR A 236 -16.34 14.61 27.26
CA TYR A 236 -15.16 14.46 28.08
C TYR A 236 -13.89 14.94 27.36
N ILE A 237 -13.66 14.46 26.12
CA ILE A 237 -12.50 14.85 25.31
C ILE A 237 -12.50 16.35 25.05
N GLU A 238 -13.64 16.92 24.65
CA GLU A 238 -13.74 18.36 24.37
C GLU A 238 -13.41 19.22 25.61
N ASN A 239 -13.99 18.90 26.77
CA ASN A 239 -13.73 19.64 27.99
C ASN A 239 -12.27 19.50 28.45
N HIS A 240 -11.70 18.32 28.31
CA HIS A 240 -10.30 18.09 28.65
C HIS A 240 -9.35 18.86 27.73
N LEU A 241 -9.59 18.86 26.41
CA LEU A 241 -8.83 19.65 25.43
C LEU A 241 -8.90 21.14 25.77
N LYS A 242 -10.11 21.69 26.04
CA LYS A 242 -10.27 23.11 26.42
C LYS A 242 -9.46 23.48 27.65
N THR A 243 -9.40 22.61 28.64
CA THR A 243 -8.62 22.84 29.87
C THR A 243 -7.13 22.67 29.59
N LEU A 244 -6.71 21.59 28.95
CA LEU A 244 -5.30 21.22 28.75
C LEU A 244 -4.59 22.21 27.84
N MET A 245 -5.22 22.62 26.72
CA MET A 245 -4.62 23.53 25.72
C MET A 245 -4.72 25.00 26.09
N SER A 246 -5.29 25.35 27.26
CA SER A 246 -5.48 26.77 27.71
C SER A 246 -4.18 27.47 28.09
N ASP A 247 -3.11 26.74 28.43
CA ASP A 247 -1.78 27.32 28.74
C ASP A 247 -0.95 27.62 27.47
N ILE A 248 -1.41 27.18 26.26
CA ILE A 248 -0.77 27.49 24.99
C ILE A 248 -1.21 28.90 24.55
N PRO A 249 -0.29 29.87 24.43
CA PRO A 249 -0.65 31.24 24.12
C PRO A 249 -1.17 31.38 22.69
N ALA A 250 -2.13 32.27 22.48
CA ALA A 250 -2.53 32.67 21.13
C ALA A 250 -1.36 33.36 20.41
N SER A 251 -1.35 33.26 19.09
CA SER A 251 -0.30 33.90 18.28
C SER A 251 -0.32 35.41 18.39
N PRO A 252 0.85 36.08 18.37
CA PRO A 252 0.94 37.50 18.25
C PRO A 252 0.23 38.04 17.00
N ALA A 253 -0.31 39.25 17.07
CA ALA A 253 -1.03 39.84 15.92
C ALA A 253 -0.13 40.10 14.69
N ASP A 254 1.18 40.21 14.88
CA ASP A 254 2.20 40.36 13.85
C ASP A 254 2.90 39.04 13.47
N ALA A 255 2.33 37.90 13.85
CA ALA A 255 2.88 36.60 13.55
C ALA A 255 3.06 36.37 12.02
N ALA A 256 4.17 35.75 11.65
CA ALA A 256 4.50 35.48 10.24
C ALA A 256 3.37 34.73 9.52
N GLN A 257 2.99 35.24 8.36
CA GLN A 257 1.97 34.58 7.52
C GLN A 257 2.61 33.54 6.58
N LYS A 258 1.90 32.46 6.31
CA LYS A 258 2.33 31.47 5.31
C LYS A 258 2.30 32.10 3.94
N GLU A 259 3.38 31.93 3.20
CA GLU A 259 3.45 32.36 1.80
C GLU A 259 2.57 31.46 0.93
N VAL A 260 1.76 32.06 0.08
CA VAL A 260 0.99 31.34 -0.95
C VAL A 260 1.83 31.26 -2.21
N ILE A 261 2.42 30.11 -2.45
CA ILE A 261 3.28 29.87 -3.61
C ILE A 261 2.42 29.39 -4.77
N VAL A 262 2.60 30.03 -5.94
CA VAL A 262 1.95 29.65 -7.20
C VAL A 262 3.02 29.18 -8.18
N VAL A 263 2.83 27.99 -8.76
CA VAL A 263 3.74 27.47 -9.79
C VAL A 263 3.52 28.28 -11.08
N PRO A 264 4.57 28.92 -11.65
CA PRO A 264 4.42 29.76 -12.84
C PRO A 264 3.96 28.97 -14.07
N ASP A 265 3.19 29.60 -14.93
CA ASP A 265 2.85 29.10 -16.25
C ASP A 265 4.09 29.11 -17.18
N ASN A 266 4.06 28.27 -18.23
CA ASN A 266 5.05 28.23 -19.28
C ASN A 266 4.38 28.18 -20.67
N GLU A 267 4.89 28.97 -21.59
CA GLU A 267 4.41 28.99 -22.99
C GLU A 267 4.98 27.81 -23.78
N GLU A 268 6.30 27.61 -23.70
CA GLU A 268 6.99 26.50 -24.34
C GLU A 268 7.07 25.27 -23.41
N PRO A 269 7.05 24.03 -23.95
CA PRO A 269 7.22 22.82 -23.14
C PRO A 269 8.54 22.82 -22.37
N ILE A 270 8.46 22.52 -21.06
CA ILE A 270 9.65 22.28 -20.24
C ILE A 270 9.98 20.79 -20.36
N ILE A 271 11.21 20.46 -20.79
CA ILE A 271 11.65 19.09 -20.97
C ILE A 271 12.83 18.83 -20.03
N SER A 272 12.76 17.75 -19.28
CA SER A 272 13.86 17.28 -18.42
C SER A 272 14.19 15.85 -18.75
N ILE A 273 15.48 15.58 -18.99
CA ILE A 273 16.01 14.23 -19.22
C ILE A 273 16.94 13.89 -18.07
N PHE A 274 16.45 13.08 -17.16
CA PHE A 274 17.17 12.61 -16.01
C PHE A 274 17.69 11.20 -16.24
N THR A 275 18.99 11.01 -16.02
CA THR A 275 19.61 9.67 -16.12
C THR A 275 20.40 9.35 -14.87
N ASP A 276 20.29 8.10 -14.40
CA ASP A 276 20.95 7.65 -13.20
C ASP A 276 21.43 6.19 -13.35
N PRO A 277 22.64 5.83 -12.90
CA PRO A 277 23.17 4.47 -13.04
C PRO A 277 22.36 3.41 -12.29
N GLU A 278 21.72 3.78 -11.17
CA GLU A 278 20.87 2.88 -10.36
C GLU A 278 19.41 2.89 -10.80
N MET A 279 19.05 3.69 -11.80
CA MET A 279 17.69 3.69 -12.33
C MET A 279 17.38 2.32 -12.94
N ASN A 280 16.32 1.70 -12.44
CA ASN A 280 15.90 0.35 -12.81
C ASN A 280 14.76 0.32 -13.84
N SER A 281 14.38 1.47 -14.38
CA SER A 281 13.31 1.57 -15.41
C SER A 281 13.45 2.84 -16.23
N SER A 282 13.09 2.72 -17.51
CA SER A 282 12.92 3.86 -18.41
C SER A 282 11.47 4.32 -18.38
N SER A 283 11.22 5.59 -18.10
CA SER A 283 9.87 6.16 -18.10
C SER A 283 9.81 7.58 -18.67
N VAL A 284 8.65 7.94 -19.19
CA VAL A 284 8.37 9.29 -19.63
C VAL A 284 7.02 9.72 -19.08
N ARG A 285 6.98 10.91 -18.50
CA ARG A 285 5.77 11.53 -17.97
C ARG A 285 5.47 12.82 -18.74
N TYR A 286 4.24 12.95 -19.25
CA TYR A 286 3.72 14.13 -19.90
C TYR A 286 2.70 14.80 -18.99
N ILE A 287 2.96 16.05 -18.62
CA ILE A 287 2.24 16.81 -17.59
C ILE A 287 1.67 18.09 -18.23
N PHE A 288 0.42 18.39 -17.92
CA PHE A 288 -0.24 19.65 -18.22
C PHE A 288 -0.53 20.35 -16.88
N LYS A 289 0.26 21.40 -16.60
CA LYS A 289 0.17 22.15 -15.34
C LYS A 289 -1.04 23.06 -15.33
N ARG A 290 -1.60 23.28 -14.13
CA ARG A 290 -2.63 24.29 -13.89
C ARG A 290 -2.72 24.67 -12.41
N GLY A 291 -3.35 25.80 -12.14
CA GLY A 291 -3.89 26.09 -10.81
C GLY A 291 -5.11 25.21 -10.50
N ASN A 292 -5.55 25.25 -9.25
CA ASN A 292 -6.68 24.43 -8.80
C ASN A 292 -7.95 24.71 -9.62
N LEU A 293 -8.61 23.65 -10.09
CA LEU A 293 -9.89 23.76 -10.80
C LEU A 293 -10.97 24.37 -9.91
N VAL A 294 -10.93 24.00 -8.63
CA VAL A 294 -11.83 24.52 -7.58
C VAL A 294 -10.98 25.26 -6.54
N PRO A 295 -11.13 26.59 -6.39
CA PRO A 295 -10.48 27.32 -5.31
C PRO A 295 -10.84 26.76 -3.93
N LYS A 296 -9.88 26.76 -2.98
CA LYS A 296 -10.03 26.20 -1.61
C LYS A 296 -11.32 26.68 -0.91
N GLN A 297 -11.73 27.91 -1.09
CA GLN A 297 -12.95 28.46 -0.49
C GLN A 297 -14.24 27.81 -0.98
N TYR A 298 -14.22 27.14 -2.12
CA TYR A 298 -15.36 26.42 -2.71
C TYR A 298 -15.19 24.91 -2.65
N ALA A 299 -14.12 24.41 -2.03
CA ALA A 299 -13.83 22.98 -1.95
C ALA A 299 -14.93 22.19 -1.21
N ASN A 300 -15.62 22.83 -0.25
CA ASN A 300 -16.75 22.24 0.48
C ASN A 300 -18.10 22.51 -0.22
N THR A 301 -18.22 22.22 -1.51
CA THR A 301 -19.48 22.43 -2.27
C THR A 301 -19.77 21.23 -3.19
N ALA A 302 -21.04 21.05 -3.54
CA ALA A 302 -21.46 20.04 -4.50
C ALA A 302 -20.80 20.24 -5.90
N TYR A 303 -20.40 21.48 -6.24
CA TYR A 303 -19.62 21.76 -7.45
C TYR A 303 -18.22 21.12 -7.39
N ALA A 304 -17.56 21.20 -6.23
CA ALA A 304 -16.25 20.58 -6.04
C ALA A 304 -16.35 19.05 -6.17
N GLU A 305 -17.36 18.45 -5.52
CA GLU A 305 -17.63 17.01 -5.62
C GLU A 305 -17.90 16.57 -7.05
N MET A 306 -18.70 17.33 -7.80
CA MET A 306 -18.95 17.05 -9.21
C MET A 306 -17.64 17.11 -10.05
N MET A 307 -16.78 18.10 -9.82
CA MET A 307 -15.48 18.19 -10.52
C MET A 307 -14.57 17.02 -10.21
N GLN A 308 -14.59 16.54 -8.96
CA GLN A 308 -13.87 15.35 -8.55
C GLN A 308 -14.41 14.08 -9.23
N ILE A 309 -15.71 13.89 -9.27
CA ILE A 309 -16.38 12.77 -9.94
C ILE A 309 -16.07 12.77 -11.45
N ILE A 310 -16.12 13.92 -12.13
CA ILE A 310 -15.74 14.04 -13.54
C ILE A 310 -14.27 13.65 -13.75
N SER A 311 -13.40 14.10 -12.85
CA SER A 311 -11.97 13.74 -12.88
C SER A 311 -11.75 12.22 -12.70
N MET A 312 -12.48 11.58 -11.78
CA MET A 312 -12.42 10.12 -11.58
C MET A 312 -12.90 9.37 -12.82
N LEU A 313 -14.04 9.74 -13.41
CA LEU A 313 -14.57 9.12 -14.64
C LEU A 313 -13.59 9.24 -15.80
N MET A 314 -13.04 10.44 -16.04
CA MET A 314 -12.04 10.69 -17.08
C MET A 314 -10.79 9.82 -16.89
N THR A 315 -10.27 9.79 -15.67
CA THR A 315 -9.07 9.02 -15.33
C THR A 315 -9.31 7.52 -15.47
N GLN A 316 -10.48 7.01 -15.06
CA GLN A 316 -10.85 5.60 -15.19
C GLN A 316 -10.94 5.19 -16.67
N MET A 317 -11.58 5.98 -17.52
CA MET A 317 -11.69 5.70 -18.96
C MET A 317 -10.31 5.77 -19.65
N GLY A 318 -9.50 6.78 -19.36
CA GLY A 318 -8.15 6.91 -19.90
C GLY A 318 -7.24 5.74 -19.51
N ASN A 319 -7.26 5.33 -18.24
CA ASN A 319 -6.51 4.18 -17.76
C ASN A 319 -6.99 2.86 -18.38
N ALA A 320 -8.27 2.75 -18.71
CA ALA A 320 -8.80 1.59 -19.42
C ALA A 320 -8.18 1.47 -20.80
N ARG A 321 -8.12 2.57 -21.60
CA ARG A 321 -7.47 2.61 -22.93
C ARG A 321 -5.96 2.30 -22.84
N LEU A 322 -5.25 2.92 -21.90
CA LEU A 322 -3.81 2.67 -21.71
C LEU A 322 -3.54 1.20 -21.38
N SER A 323 -4.38 0.59 -20.55
CA SER A 323 -4.30 -0.83 -20.24
C SER A 323 -4.54 -1.73 -21.46
N GLU A 324 -5.47 -1.38 -22.35
CA GLU A 324 -5.70 -2.10 -23.61
C GLU A 324 -4.49 -2.01 -24.56
N ILE A 325 -3.86 -0.84 -24.64
CA ILE A 325 -2.64 -0.66 -25.43
C ILE A 325 -1.51 -1.54 -24.88
N THR A 326 -1.37 -1.61 -23.56
CA THR A 326 -0.32 -2.42 -22.88
C THR A 326 -0.44 -3.91 -23.21
N MET A 327 -1.65 -4.41 -23.45
CA MET A 327 -1.91 -5.82 -23.76
C MET A 327 -1.69 -6.20 -25.23
N LYS A 328 -1.40 -5.25 -26.13
CA LYS A 328 -1.14 -5.55 -27.54
C LYS A 328 0.24 -6.21 -27.72
N PRO A 329 0.39 -7.15 -28.67
CA PRO A 329 1.66 -7.86 -28.90
C PRO A 329 2.86 -6.94 -29.12
N ASN A 330 2.64 -5.80 -29.77
CA ASN A 330 3.66 -4.78 -30.03
C ASN A 330 3.42 -3.51 -29.21
N ALA A 331 3.01 -3.66 -27.94
CA ALA A 331 2.78 -2.53 -27.07
C ALA A 331 3.99 -1.57 -27.05
N PRO A 332 3.75 -0.26 -27.23
CA PRO A 332 4.82 0.75 -27.26
C PRO A 332 5.43 1.01 -25.87
N PHE A 333 4.76 0.56 -24.83
CA PHE A 333 5.19 0.70 -23.43
C PHE A 333 4.82 -0.56 -22.63
N THR A 334 5.51 -0.78 -21.52
CA THR A 334 5.28 -1.94 -20.63
C THR A 334 4.17 -1.69 -19.62
N ALA A 335 3.99 -0.44 -19.24
CA ALA A 335 2.90 0.04 -18.40
C ALA A 335 2.63 1.51 -18.72
N ALA A 336 1.40 1.97 -18.54
CA ALA A 336 1.07 3.39 -18.60
C ALA A 336 -0.10 3.71 -17.68
N GLY A 337 -0.14 4.96 -17.23
CA GLY A 337 -1.19 5.44 -16.34
C GLY A 337 -1.48 6.93 -16.53
N MET A 338 -2.72 7.31 -16.26
CA MET A 338 -3.23 8.66 -16.33
C MET A 338 -3.72 9.11 -14.96
N SER A 339 -3.46 10.36 -14.61
CA SER A 339 -3.93 10.98 -13.37
C SER A 339 -4.37 12.41 -13.61
N ASN A 340 -5.30 12.90 -12.80
CA ASN A 340 -5.77 14.27 -12.82
C ASN A 340 -6.15 14.72 -11.41
N GLY A 341 -5.62 15.88 -10.98
CA GLY A 341 -5.86 16.46 -9.66
C GLY A 341 -4.59 17.03 -9.04
N SER A 342 -4.55 17.08 -7.70
CA SER A 342 -3.39 17.57 -6.94
C SER A 342 -2.10 16.84 -7.33
N PHE A 343 -1.03 17.61 -7.48
CA PHE A 343 0.30 17.04 -7.74
C PHE A 343 1.02 16.61 -6.45
N GLY A 344 0.48 16.98 -5.29
CA GLY A 344 0.96 16.54 -3.96
C GLY A 344 2.16 17.30 -3.39
N ILE A 345 2.70 18.30 -4.09
CA ILE A 345 3.84 19.09 -3.63
C ILE A 345 3.49 20.55 -3.29
N CYS A 346 2.41 21.08 -3.81
CA CYS A 346 2.00 22.47 -3.64
C CYS A 346 0.47 22.55 -3.62
N PRO A 347 -0.15 23.13 -2.57
CA PRO A 347 -1.61 23.18 -2.43
C PRO A 347 -2.34 23.97 -3.53
N THR A 348 -1.63 24.85 -4.25
CA THR A 348 -2.18 25.67 -5.33
C THR A 348 -2.01 25.06 -6.71
N PHE A 349 -1.48 23.86 -6.79
CA PHE A 349 -1.04 23.24 -8.05
C PHE A 349 -1.70 21.90 -8.31
N GLU A 350 -2.36 21.81 -9.44
CA GLU A 350 -2.91 20.57 -10.01
C GLU A 350 -2.29 20.27 -11.37
N SER A 351 -2.46 19.05 -11.83
CA SER A 351 -2.07 18.63 -13.16
C SER A 351 -2.98 17.55 -13.73
N PHE A 352 -3.06 17.52 -15.04
CA PHE A 352 -3.39 16.33 -15.80
C PHE A 352 -2.08 15.72 -16.28
N SER A 353 -1.85 14.42 -16.06
CA SER A 353 -0.59 13.78 -16.46
C SER A 353 -0.78 12.36 -16.94
N VAL A 354 0.07 11.96 -17.90
CA VAL A 354 0.19 10.58 -18.37
C VAL A 354 1.64 10.14 -18.25
N ILE A 355 1.84 8.97 -17.64
CA ILE A 355 3.16 8.34 -17.53
C ILE A 355 3.17 7.03 -18.30
N ALA A 356 4.27 6.75 -18.98
CA ALA A 356 4.53 5.45 -19.58
C ALA A 356 5.90 4.91 -19.14
N GLN A 357 5.95 3.63 -18.81
CA GLN A 357 7.18 2.87 -18.63
C GLN A 357 7.53 2.15 -19.93
N SER A 358 8.78 2.12 -20.28
CA SER A 358 9.26 1.60 -21.55
C SER A 358 10.44 0.64 -21.34
N GLN A 359 10.72 -0.16 -22.34
CA GLN A 359 12.01 -0.83 -22.44
C GLN A 359 13.10 0.20 -22.76
N ASP A 360 14.32 -0.07 -22.33
CA ASP A 360 15.48 0.76 -22.61
C ASP A 360 15.63 1.00 -24.13
N GLY A 361 15.91 2.23 -24.51
CA GLY A 361 16.02 2.64 -25.90
C GLY A 361 14.69 2.77 -26.66
N LYS A 362 13.53 2.58 -26.01
CA LYS A 362 12.19 2.69 -26.62
C LYS A 362 11.36 3.86 -26.10
N LEU A 363 11.95 4.75 -25.32
CA LEU A 363 11.28 5.93 -24.78
C LEU A 363 10.60 6.82 -25.83
N PRO A 364 11.22 7.10 -27.00
CA PRO A 364 10.55 7.89 -28.04
C PRO A 364 9.24 7.25 -28.53
N THR A 365 9.23 5.92 -28.73
CA THR A 365 8.03 5.17 -29.14
C THR A 365 6.94 5.21 -28.08
N ALA A 366 7.32 5.05 -26.80
CA ALA A 366 6.38 5.13 -25.68
C ALA A 366 5.81 6.54 -25.55
N PHE A 367 6.63 7.57 -25.71
CA PHE A 367 6.21 8.95 -25.63
C PHE A 367 5.26 9.31 -26.77
N GLU A 368 5.58 8.94 -28.01
CA GLU A 368 4.70 9.17 -29.17
C GLU A 368 3.32 8.51 -28.95
N ALA A 369 3.29 7.31 -28.37
CA ALA A 369 2.04 6.61 -28.11
C ALA A 369 1.17 7.31 -27.04
N ILE A 370 1.75 7.78 -25.93
CA ILE A 370 0.97 8.54 -24.94
C ILE A 370 0.57 9.93 -25.45
N CYS A 371 1.41 10.61 -26.22
CA CYS A 371 1.03 11.85 -26.89
C CYS A 371 -0.16 11.63 -27.84
N THR A 372 -0.14 10.54 -28.61
CA THR A 372 -1.24 10.19 -29.53
C THR A 372 -2.53 9.91 -28.76
N GLU A 373 -2.47 9.22 -27.62
CA GLU A 373 -3.67 8.95 -26.80
C GLU A 373 -4.20 10.23 -26.13
N VAL A 374 -3.33 11.09 -25.61
CA VAL A 374 -3.69 12.41 -25.08
C VAL A 374 -4.38 13.25 -26.16
N GLU A 375 -3.82 13.26 -27.36
CA GLU A 375 -4.38 14.03 -28.51
C GLU A 375 -5.70 13.40 -28.99
N ARG A 376 -5.84 12.06 -28.94
CA ARG A 376 -7.11 11.37 -29.23
C ARG A 376 -8.21 11.79 -28.25
N ILE A 377 -7.90 11.84 -26.96
CA ILE A 377 -8.84 12.30 -25.93
C ILE A 377 -9.21 13.77 -26.15
N ARG A 378 -8.23 14.62 -26.48
CA ARG A 378 -8.48 16.04 -26.73
C ARG A 378 -9.41 16.27 -27.93
N ARG A 379 -9.22 15.53 -29.03
CA ARG A 379 -9.98 15.73 -30.29
C ARG A 379 -11.32 15.01 -30.33
N HIS A 380 -11.36 13.79 -29.82
CA HIS A 380 -12.51 12.90 -29.99
C HIS A 380 -13.22 12.56 -28.66
N GLY A 381 -12.57 12.83 -27.50
CA GLY A 381 -13.11 12.50 -26.19
C GLY A 381 -13.24 10.98 -25.94
N PHE A 382 -14.15 10.64 -25.04
CA PHE A 382 -14.53 9.27 -24.70
C PHE A 382 -15.86 8.91 -25.37
N THR A 383 -16.08 7.62 -25.59
CA THR A 383 -17.31 7.10 -26.18
C THR A 383 -18.42 6.91 -25.13
N PRO A 384 -19.71 6.87 -25.54
CA PRO A 384 -20.80 6.57 -24.61
C PRO A 384 -20.64 5.22 -23.89
N GLY A 385 -20.10 4.19 -24.58
CA GLY A 385 -19.90 2.87 -23.98
C GLY A 385 -18.81 2.85 -22.92
N GLU A 386 -17.71 3.59 -23.11
CA GLU A 386 -16.69 3.77 -22.06
C GLU A 386 -17.25 4.50 -20.84
N PHE A 387 -18.03 5.56 -21.10
CA PHE A 387 -18.65 6.36 -20.04
C PHE A 387 -19.66 5.53 -19.25
N GLU A 388 -20.53 4.77 -19.87
CA GLU A 388 -21.50 3.89 -19.19
C GLU A 388 -20.79 2.89 -18.26
N ARG A 389 -19.72 2.27 -18.72
CA ARG A 389 -18.92 1.35 -17.90
C ARG A 389 -18.24 2.06 -16.70
N ALA A 390 -17.65 3.21 -16.93
CA ALA A 390 -17.02 4.00 -15.87
C ALA A 390 -18.07 4.48 -14.85
N GLN A 391 -19.21 4.95 -15.32
CA GLN A 391 -20.33 5.38 -14.50
C GLN A 391 -20.87 4.23 -13.62
N ASN A 392 -21.09 3.05 -14.21
CA ASN A 392 -21.54 1.86 -13.47
C ASN A 392 -20.53 1.42 -12.41
N ASN A 393 -19.24 1.43 -12.73
CA ASN A 393 -18.18 1.07 -11.77
C ASN A 393 -18.12 2.07 -10.61
N LEU A 394 -18.17 3.37 -10.90
CA LEU A 394 -18.10 4.41 -9.88
C LEU A 394 -19.34 4.36 -8.98
N LEU A 395 -20.53 4.28 -9.56
CA LEU A 395 -21.79 4.15 -8.81
C LEU A 395 -21.76 2.91 -7.91
N ARG A 396 -21.24 1.80 -8.40
CA ARG A 396 -21.10 0.57 -7.61
C ARG A 396 -20.09 0.74 -6.47
N GLY A 397 -19.01 1.49 -6.69
CA GLY A 397 -18.04 1.84 -5.63
C GLY A 397 -18.69 2.64 -4.50
N CYS A 398 -19.44 3.69 -4.84
CA CYS A 398 -20.16 4.53 -3.87
C CYS A 398 -21.25 3.73 -3.12
N GLU A 399 -22.00 2.87 -3.82
CA GLU A 399 -22.99 1.97 -3.19
C GLU A 399 -22.33 1.06 -2.15
N ARG A 400 -21.18 0.48 -2.49
CA ARG A 400 -20.42 -0.39 -1.57
C ARG A 400 -19.90 0.38 -0.36
N ALA A 401 -19.37 1.58 -0.55
CA ALA A 401 -18.95 2.45 0.55
C ALA A 401 -20.10 2.75 1.51
N TYR A 402 -21.28 3.09 0.96
CA TYR A 402 -22.49 3.32 1.75
C TYR A 402 -22.97 2.07 2.49
N ASN A 403 -22.99 0.91 1.83
CA ASN A 403 -23.38 -0.35 2.47
C ASN A 403 -22.47 -0.70 3.65
N ASN A 404 -21.16 -0.45 3.53
CA ASN A 404 -20.17 -0.70 4.57
C ASN A 404 -19.98 0.48 5.55
N ARG A 405 -20.82 1.51 5.54
CA ARG A 405 -20.66 2.72 6.36
C ARG A 405 -20.53 2.46 7.86
N ASN A 406 -21.18 1.41 8.37
CA ASN A 406 -21.12 1.05 9.79
C ASN A 406 -19.82 0.34 10.18
N ASP A 407 -18.96 0.02 9.19
CA ASP A 407 -17.64 -0.56 9.41
C ASP A 407 -16.50 0.43 9.09
N ARG A 408 -16.83 1.70 8.82
CA ARG A 408 -15.83 2.75 8.57
C ARG A 408 -14.91 2.89 9.78
N LYS A 409 -13.61 2.73 9.56
CA LYS A 409 -12.58 2.69 10.62
C LYS A 409 -12.22 4.10 11.10
N ASN A 410 -11.68 4.18 12.32
CA ASN A 410 -11.23 5.44 12.94
C ASN A 410 -10.31 6.24 11.99
N GLY A 411 -9.34 5.57 11.35
CA GLY A 411 -8.39 6.24 10.46
C GLY A 411 -9.01 6.86 9.21
N GLU A 412 -10.12 6.32 8.70
CA GLU A 412 -10.83 6.90 7.56
C GLU A 412 -11.48 8.24 7.92
N TYR A 413 -12.09 8.32 9.11
CA TYR A 413 -12.62 9.59 9.62
C TYR A 413 -11.53 10.62 9.91
N VAL A 414 -10.41 10.17 10.48
CA VAL A 414 -9.24 11.05 10.71
C VAL A 414 -8.82 11.73 9.41
N GLN A 415 -8.67 10.97 8.31
CA GLN A 415 -8.26 11.55 7.02
C GLN A 415 -9.27 12.57 6.48
N ILE A 416 -10.55 12.33 6.64
CA ILE A 416 -11.62 13.29 6.26
C ILE A 416 -11.41 14.63 7.00
N TYR A 417 -11.14 14.58 8.31
CA TYR A 417 -11.00 15.78 9.12
C TYR A 417 -9.69 16.52 8.88
N LEU A 418 -8.58 15.79 8.66
CA LEU A 418 -7.31 16.37 8.28
C LEU A 418 -7.40 17.09 6.92
N ASN A 419 -8.09 16.49 5.95
CA ASN A 419 -8.32 17.10 4.64
C ASN A 419 -9.26 18.32 4.73
N ASN A 420 -10.27 18.27 5.61
CA ASN A 420 -11.11 19.44 5.86
C ASN A 420 -10.30 20.61 6.41
N PHE A 421 -9.44 20.37 7.39
CA PHE A 421 -8.59 21.41 7.96
C PHE A 421 -7.63 22.04 6.93
N ARG A 422 -6.93 21.18 6.15
CA ARG A 422 -5.94 21.61 5.17
C ARG A 422 -6.54 22.24 3.92
N GLU A 423 -7.60 21.66 3.40
CA GLU A 423 -8.10 21.91 2.05
C GLU A 423 -9.55 22.41 2.03
N ASN A 424 -10.21 22.51 3.19
CA ASN A 424 -11.64 22.80 3.29
C ASN A 424 -12.52 21.77 2.55
N SER A 425 -12.06 20.50 2.49
CA SER A 425 -12.80 19.41 1.86
C SER A 425 -14.10 19.12 2.63
N PRO A 426 -15.18 18.64 1.98
CA PRO A 426 -16.41 18.30 2.66
C PRO A 426 -16.25 17.10 3.62
N MET A 427 -17.09 17.05 4.63
CA MET A 427 -17.15 15.95 5.58
C MET A 427 -18.61 15.55 5.88
N PRO A 428 -19.36 15.10 4.84
CA PRO A 428 -20.75 14.69 5.00
C PRO A 428 -20.87 13.38 5.79
N ASP A 429 -22.06 13.12 6.31
CA ASP A 429 -22.43 11.77 6.72
C ASP A 429 -22.53 10.85 5.49
N ALA A 430 -22.38 9.54 5.71
CA ALA A 430 -22.33 8.56 4.62
C ALA A 430 -23.62 8.49 3.76
N LYS A 431 -24.77 8.88 4.31
CA LYS A 431 -26.02 8.91 3.56
C LYS A 431 -26.06 10.11 2.63
N THR A 432 -25.66 11.28 3.13
CA THR A 432 -25.55 12.52 2.35
C THR A 432 -24.53 12.34 1.23
N GLU A 433 -23.34 11.77 1.53
CA GLU A 433 -22.30 11.42 0.56
C GLU A 433 -22.88 10.53 -0.56
N TRP A 434 -23.49 9.40 -0.21
CA TRP A 434 -24.10 8.49 -1.19
C TRP A 434 -25.22 9.15 -2.03
N GLN A 435 -26.09 9.93 -1.41
CA GLN A 435 -27.17 10.60 -2.11
C GLN A 435 -26.65 11.63 -3.12
N LEU A 436 -25.66 12.42 -2.71
CA LEU A 436 -25.04 13.44 -3.56
C LEU A 436 -24.27 12.78 -4.73
N ASP A 437 -23.38 11.84 -4.44
CA ASP A 437 -22.57 11.18 -5.45
C ASP A 437 -23.41 10.43 -6.45
N SER A 438 -24.39 9.63 -5.97
CA SER A 438 -25.25 8.87 -6.86
C SER A 438 -26.12 9.78 -7.74
N MET A 439 -26.55 10.92 -7.22
CA MET A 439 -27.28 11.93 -7.99
C MET A 439 -26.36 12.55 -9.06
N ILE A 440 -25.17 12.97 -8.69
CA ILE A 440 -24.20 13.56 -9.64
C ILE A 440 -23.87 12.54 -10.72
N ILE A 441 -23.42 11.34 -10.34
CA ILE A 441 -22.99 10.30 -11.27
C ILE A 441 -24.09 9.96 -12.28
N LYS A 442 -25.33 9.80 -11.85
CA LYS A 442 -26.49 9.44 -12.72
C LYS A 442 -26.88 10.55 -13.71
N ASN A 443 -26.61 11.82 -13.37
CA ASN A 443 -26.98 12.95 -14.21
C ASN A 443 -25.84 13.48 -15.07
N LEU A 444 -24.61 13.02 -14.88
CA LEU A 444 -23.49 13.35 -15.75
C LEU A 444 -23.65 12.67 -17.12
N THR A 445 -23.13 13.33 -18.15
CA THR A 445 -23.08 12.80 -19.52
C THR A 445 -21.64 12.78 -20.03
N VAL A 446 -21.40 11.99 -21.05
CA VAL A 446 -20.05 11.87 -21.65
C VAL A 446 -19.57 13.20 -22.25
N GLU A 447 -20.49 14.03 -22.73
CA GLU A 447 -20.18 15.35 -23.31
C GLU A 447 -19.57 16.28 -22.27
N VAL A 448 -20.09 16.27 -21.03
CA VAL A 448 -19.56 17.08 -19.91
C VAL A 448 -18.12 16.66 -19.59
N VAL A 449 -17.87 15.35 -19.51
CA VAL A 449 -16.54 14.82 -19.26
C VAL A 449 -15.59 15.16 -20.39
N ASN A 450 -16.00 15.01 -21.63
CA ASN A 450 -15.21 15.33 -22.84
C ASN A 450 -14.87 16.81 -22.91
N GLN A 451 -15.77 17.69 -22.53
CA GLN A 451 -15.49 19.13 -22.49
C GLN A 451 -14.44 19.49 -21.44
N LEU A 452 -14.45 18.85 -20.27
CA LEU A 452 -13.39 19.06 -19.29
C LEU A 452 -12.06 18.51 -19.81
N ALA A 453 -12.03 17.29 -20.34
CA ALA A 453 -10.84 16.68 -20.88
C ALA A 453 -10.16 17.57 -21.96
N GLY A 454 -10.97 18.14 -22.89
CA GLY A 454 -10.48 19.06 -23.90
C GLY A 454 -9.88 20.36 -23.34
N LYS A 455 -10.28 20.78 -22.14
CA LYS A 455 -9.74 21.98 -21.46
C LYS A 455 -8.51 21.71 -20.62
N LEU A 456 -8.32 20.48 -20.16
CA LEU A 456 -7.16 20.10 -19.35
C LEU A 456 -5.92 19.84 -20.23
N ILE A 457 -6.11 19.49 -21.48
CA ILE A 457 -5.04 19.23 -22.44
C ILE A 457 -4.79 20.50 -23.25
N THR A 458 -3.88 21.32 -22.74
CA THR A 458 -3.59 22.66 -23.27
C THR A 458 -2.36 22.69 -24.17
N PRO A 459 -2.24 23.66 -25.11
CA PRO A 459 -1.02 23.83 -25.89
C PRO A 459 0.15 24.43 -25.09
N THR A 460 -0.13 25.08 -23.97
CA THR A 460 0.83 25.65 -23.03
C THR A 460 0.87 24.85 -21.73
N ASN A 461 1.74 25.20 -20.80
CA ASN A 461 1.87 24.56 -19.50
C ASN A 461 2.25 23.07 -19.56
N GLN A 462 2.95 22.69 -20.62
CA GLN A 462 3.40 21.33 -20.83
C GLN A 462 4.76 21.09 -20.17
N VAL A 463 4.90 19.97 -19.48
CA VAL A 463 6.17 19.50 -18.91
C VAL A 463 6.37 18.04 -19.27
N VAL A 464 7.56 17.68 -19.75
CA VAL A 464 7.94 16.30 -20.02
C VAL A 464 9.11 15.92 -19.14
N ILE A 465 8.94 14.84 -18.37
CA ILE A 465 10.01 14.26 -17.54
C ILE A 465 10.36 12.90 -18.11
N VAL A 466 11.59 12.76 -18.56
CA VAL A 466 12.18 11.49 -18.99
C VAL A 466 13.11 11.01 -17.86
N ASN A 467 12.88 9.80 -17.37
CA ASN A 467 13.79 9.12 -16.46
C ASN A 467 14.33 7.87 -17.14
N ALA A 468 15.64 7.66 -17.09
CA ALA A 468 16.26 6.54 -17.77
C ALA A 468 17.54 6.07 -17.06
N PRO A 469 17.92 4.77 -17.21
CA PRO A 469 19.22 4.30 -16.78
C PRO A 469 20.37 5.02 -17.50
N LYS A 470 21.44 5.29 -16.77
CA LYS A 470 22.72 5.74 -17.35
C LYS A 470 23.61 4.55 -17.57
N ARG A 471 23.66 4.02 -18.80
CA ARG A 471 24.43 2.83 -19.17
C ARG A 471 25.18 3.07 -20.48
N GLU A 472 26.35 2.45 -20.61
CA GLU A 472 27.11 2.48 -21.86
C GLU A 472 26.31 1.85 -23.01
N GLY A 473 26.29 2.49 -24.15
CA GLY A 473 25.55 2.05 -25.35
C GLY A 473 24.04 2.32 -25.32
N LEU A 474 23.47 2.79 -24.21
CA LEU A 474 22.06 3.19 -24.16
C LEU A 474 21.89 4.63 -24.64
N VAL A 475 21.15 4.78 -25.74
CA VAL A 475 20.83 6.10 -26.29
C VAL A 475 19.46 6.54 -25.74
N ASN A 476 19.47 7.61 -24.97
CA ASN A 476 18.25 8.26 -24.49
C ASN A 476 17.83 9.41 -25.43
N PRO A 477 16.53 9.77 -25.51
CA PRO A 477 16.08 10.87 -26.37
C PRO A 477 16.68 12.19 -25.91
N THR A 478 16.91 13.09 -26.88
CA THR A 478 17.25 14.49 -26.63
C THR A 478 16.00 15.33 -26.41
N GLU A 479 16.13 16.52 -25.81
CA GLU A 479 15.03 17.47 -25.66
C GLU A 479 14.41 17.84 -27.02
N ALA A 480 15.24 18.01 -28.05
CA ALA A 480 14.80 18.29 -29.40
C ALA A 480 13.95 17.16 -30.03
N GLU A 481 14.31 15.91 -29.78
CA GLU A 481 13.53 14.74 -30.21
C GLU A 481 12.18 14.66 -29.48
N VAL A 482 12.17 14.89 -28.18
CA VAL A 482 10.93 14.93 -27.38
C VAL A 482 10.00 16.05 -27.88
N LEU A 483 10.53 17.25 -28.13
CA LEU A 483 9.77 18.36 -28.69
C LEU A 483 9.23 18.03 -30.09
N SER A 484 10.05 17.42 -30.94
CA SER A 484 9.66 17.00 -32.29
C SER A 484 8.49 16.00 -32.27
N ILE A 485 8.45 15.08 -31.27
CA ILE A 485 7.33 14.14 -31.12
C ILE A 485 6.04 14.88 -30.76
N ILE A 486 6.07 15.85 -29.85
CA ILE A 486 4.89 16.66 -29.50
C ILE A 486 4.35 17.35 -30.75
N GLN A 487 5.22 18.03 -31.50
CA GLN A 487 4.85 18.77 -32.73
C GLN A 487 4.31 17.83 -33.82
N LYS A 488 4.97 16.69 -34.03
CA LYS A 488 4.55 15.66 -34.99
C LYS A 488 3.15 15.15 -34.70
N VAL A 489 2.88 14.77 -33.45
CA VAL A 489 1.58 14.21 -33.05
C VAL A 489 0.50 15.29 -33.12
N ALA A 490 0.80 16.52 -32.68
CA ALA A 490 -0.14 17.64 -32.81
C ALA A 490 -0.55 17.95 -34.26
N ALA A 491 0.37 17.76 -35.24
CA ALA A 491 0.12 17.96 -36.65
C ALA A 491 -0.46 16.73 -37.36
N SER A 492 -0.39 15.54 -36.77
CA SER A 492 -0.84 14.30 -37.39
C SER A 492 -2.37 14.13 -37.33
N GLU A 493 -2.91 13.29 -38.17
CA GLU A 493 -4.27 12.77 -38.05
C GLU A 493 -4.30 11.67 -36.97
N VAL A 494 -5.21 11.81 -36.04
CA VAL A 494 -5.41 10.84 -34.96
C VAL A 494 -6.81 10.25 -35.06
N ALA A 495 -6.91 8.95 -35.30
CA ALA A 495 -8.20 8.26 -35.40
C ALA A 495 -8.94 8.22 -34.05
N PRO A 496 -10.28 8.25 -34.01
CA PRO A 496 -11.05 8.05 -32.81
C PRO A 496 -10.82 6.66 -32.20
N TYR A 497 -11.14 6.51 -30.92
CA TYR A 497 -11.08 5.21 -30.25
C TYR A 497 -12.25 4.34 -30.69
N GLU A 498 -11.97 3.06 -30.98
CA GLU A 498 -12.97 2.05 -31.28
C GLU A 498 -13.28 1.19 -30.05
N ASP A 499 -14.53 1.24 -29.60
CA ASP A 499 -14.97 0.52 -28.38
C ASP A 499 -15.58 -0.85 -28.75
N ASN A 500 -14.72 -1.86 -28.84
CA ASN A 500 -15.16 -3.23 -29.08
C ASN A 500 -15.57 -3.92 -27.78
N VAL A 501 -16.78 -4.48 -27.73
CA VAL A 501 -17.32 -5.18 -26.56
C VAL A 501 -17.90 -6.53 -26.95
N VAL A 502 -17.47 -7.60 -26.28
CA VAL A 502 -18.06 -8.94 -26.41
C VAL A 502 -19.31 -9.02 -25.52
N LYS A 503 -20.48 -9.21 -26.13
CA LYS A 503 -21.77 -9.28 -25.44
C LYS A 503 -22.27 -10.73 -25.36
N GLU A 504 -21.59 -11.58 -24.59
CA GLU A 504 -21.96 -12.97 -24.40
C GLU A 504 -21.95 -13.31 -22.91
N PRO A 505 -22.77 -14.30 -22.45
CA PRO A 505 -22.73 -14.71 -21.04
C PRO A 505 -21.36 -15.33 -20.70
N LEU A 506 -20.93 -15.19 -19.43
CA LEU A 506 -19.67 -15.75 -18.94
C LEU A 506 -19.58 -17.25 -19.22
N ILE A 507 -20.62 -17.99 -18.88
CA ILE A 507 -20.76 -19.41 -19.22
C ILE A 507 -21.75 -19.51 -20.37
N GLY A 508 -21.33 -20.09 -21.48
CA GLY A 508 -22.16 -20.31 -22.66
C GLY A 508 -23.33 -21.26 -22.37
N THR A 509 -24.42 -21.12 -23.14
CA THR A 509 -25.61 -21.98 -23.02
C THR A 509 -25.35 -23.43 -23.47
N ASP A 510 -24.23 -23.65 -24.13
CA ASP A 510 -23.71 -24.97 -24.60
C ASP A 510 -22.96 -25.70 -23.47
N VAL A 511 -22.64 -25.06 -22.38
CA VAL A 511 -21.95 -25.65 -21.22
C VAL A 511 -22.97 -26.26 -20.27
N GLU A 512 -22.97 -27.60 -20.17
CA GLU A 512 -23.84 -28.32 -19.23
C GLU A 512 -23.20 -28.34 -17.82
N LEU A 513 -23.84 -27.65 -16.85
CA LEU A 513 -23.48 -27.70 -15.43
C LEU A 513 -24.29 -28.81 -14.75
N LYS A 514 -23.70 -30.01 -14.61
CA LYS A 514 -24.37 -31.18 -14.02
C LYS A 514 -24.70 -31.03 -12.54
N GLY A 515 -23.89 -30.27 -11.81
CA GLY A 515 -24.03 -30.08 -10.38
C GLY A 515 -23.75 -31.35 -9.57
N SER A 516 -23.64 -31.20 -8.26
CA SER A 516 -23.58 -32.28 -7.28
C SER A 516 -24.23 -31.80 -5.99
N PRO A 517 -25.17 -32.57 -5.40
CA PRO A 517 -25.87 -32.13 -4.20
C PRO A 517 -24.96 -32.20 -2.97
N VAL A 518 -25.30 -31.44 -1.96
CA VAL A 518 -24.75 -31.57 -0.60
C VAL A 518 -25.24 -32.86 0.00
N VAL A 519 -24.33 -33.82 0.29
CA VAL A 519 -24.63 -35.10 0.88
C VAL A 519 -24.41 -35.17 2.40
N LYS A 520 -23.67 -34.19 2.92
CA LYS A 520 -23.40 -34.07 4.37
C LYS A 520 -23.28 -32.61 4.79
N THR A 521 -23.93 -32.28 5.92
CA THR A 521 -23.79 -30.97 6.57
C THR A 521 -23.29 -31.18 7.99
N LYS A 522 -22.29 -30.37 8.42
CA LYS A 522 -21.76 -30.35 9.76
C LYS A 522 -21.63 -28.93 10.26
N LEU A 523 -22.10 -28.65 11.45
CA LEU A 523 -21.92 -27.36 12.14
C LEU A 523 -20.72 -27.40 13.05
N ASN A 524 -19.88 -26.37 12.98
CA ASN A 524 -18.83 -26.12 13.98
C ASN A 524 -19.27 -24.90 14.82
N GLU A 525 -19.90 -25.15 15.94
CA GLU A 525 -20.43 -24.12 16.81
C GLU A 525 -19.35 -23.18 17.36
N LYS A 526 -18.14 -23.69 17.59
CA LYS A 526 -17.01 -22.91 18.11
C LYS A 526 -16.59 -21.79 17.13
N LEU A 527 -16.52 -22.09 15.86
CA LEU A 527 -16.14 -21.14 14.82
C LEU A 527 -17.37 -20.46 14.18
N GLY A 528 -18.58 -20.97 14.44
CA GLY A 528 -19.80 -20.56 13.75
C GLY A 528 -19.72 -20.82 12.24
N THR A 529 -19.15 -21.95 11.83
CA THR A 529 -19.05 -22.34 10.42
C THR A 529 -19.95 -23.52 10.09
N THR A 530 -20.53 -23.48 8.90
CA THR A 530 -21.22 -24.64 8.30
C THR A 530 -20.31 -25.31 7.28
N GLU A 531 -20.11 -26.60 7.41
CA GLU A 531 -19.34 -27.44 6.49
C GLU A 531 -20.30 -28.27 5.66
N TRP A 532 -20.20 -28.18 4.33
CA TRP A 532 -20.91 -29.02 3.36
C TRP A 532 -19.90 -29.95 2.69
N THR A 533 -20.28 -31.21 2.52
CA THR A 533 -19.60 -32.16 1.65
C THR A 533 -20.52 -32.42 0.46
N LEU A 534 -20.04 -32.18 -0.75
CA LEU A 534 -20.76 -32.42 -1.99
C LEU A 534 -20.53 -33.87 -2.49
N ALA A 535 -21.45 -34.37 -3.32
CA ALA A 535 -21.35 -35.73 -3.89
C ALA A 535 -20.11 -35.91 -4.79
N ASN A 536 -19.58 -34.84 -5.41
CA ASN A 536 -18.31 -34.89 -6.16
C ASN A 536 -17.06 -34.89 -5.25
N GLY A 537 -17.21 -34.73 -3.95
CA GLY A 537 -16.09 -34.76 -2.97
C GLY A 537 -15.66 -33.38 -2.48
N ALA A 538 -16.15 -32.30 -3.08
CA ALA A 538 -15.83 -30.95 -2.64
C ALA A 538 -16.26 -30.70 -1.18
N ARG A 539 -15.38 -30.07 -0.43
CA ARG A 539 -15.62 -29.64 0.94
C ARG A 539 -15.81 -28.13 0.95
N VAL A 540 -16.96 -27.66 1.40
CA VAL A 540 -17.28 -26.23 1.41
C VAL A 540 -17.52 -25.75 2.82
N ILE A 541 -16.74 -24.78 3.27
CA ILE A 541 -16.79 -24.17 4.59
C ILE A 541 -17.38 -22.78 4.44
N VAL A 542 -18.45 -22.50 5.15
CA VAL A 542 -19.12 -21.19 5.11
C VAL A 542 -19.12 -20.55 6.48
N LYS A 543 -18.62 -19.35 6.59
CA LYS A 543 -18.68 -18.50 7.79
C LYS A 543 -19.54 -17.28 7.48
N PRO A 544 -20.83 -17.29 7.76
CA PRO A 544 -21.63 -16.07 7.73
C PRO A 544 -21.07 -15.03 8.72
N SER A 545 -20.93 -13.80 8.25
CA SER A 545 -20.37 -12.70 9.02
C SER A 545 -21.07 -11.38 8.69
N THR A 546 -21.35 -10.58 9.70
CA THR A 546 -21.96 -9.25 9.58
C THR A 546 -20.94 -8.13 9.74
N LEU A 547 -19.65 -8.46 9.82
CA LEU A 547 -18.58 -7.47 10.00
C LEU A 547 -18.51 -6.44 8.88
N LYS A 548 -18.82 -6.87 7.63
CA LYS A 548 -19.02 -5.97 6.48
C LYS A 548 -20.26 -6.38 5.71
N ALA A 549 -21.11 -5.42 5.44
CA ALA A 549 -22.37 -5.67 4.74
C ALA A 549 -22.18 -6.02 3.25
N ASP A 550 -21.13 -5.52 2.60
CA ASP A 550 -20.85 -5.70 1.18
C ASP A 550 -19.46 -6.33 0.93
N GLU A 551 -19.26 -7.51 1.53
CA GLU A 551 -18.04 -8.31 1.33
C GLU A 551 -18.29 -9.79 1.55
N VAL A 552 -17.84 -10.59 0.61
CA VAL A 552 -17.65 -12.05 0.73
C VAL A 552 -16.25 -12.39 0.26
N LEU A 553 -15.43 -12.95 1.14
CA LEU A 553 -14.11 -13.46 0.84
C LEU A 553 -14.20 -14.93 0.44
N PHE A 554 -13.36 -15.35 -0.49
CA PHE A 554 -13.28 -16.68 -1.02
C PHE A 554 -11.85 -17.21 -1.04
N ASN A 555 -11.69 -18.48 -0.67
CA ASN A 555 -10.43 -19.22 -0.82
C ASN A 555 -10.75 -20.68 -1.17
N ALA A 556 -10.03 -21.25 -2.15
CA ALA A 556 -10.00 -22.67 -2.40
C ALA A 556 -8.56 -23.18 -2.19
N PHE A 557 -8.42 -24.36 -1.60
CA PHE A 557 -7.15 -24.92 -1.17
C PHE A 557 -7.06 -26.40 -1.55
N SER A 558 -5.89 -26.79 -2.05
CA SER A 558 -5.41 -28.15 -2.19
C SER A 558 -3.93 -28.22 -1.82
N GLU A 559 -3.52 -29.29 -1.18
CA GLU A 559 -2.10 -29.58 -0.98
C GLU A 559 -1.41 -29.87 -2.32
N GLY A 560 -0.11 -29.68 -2.35
CA GLY A 560 0.77 -30.06 -3.45
C GLY A 560 1.52 -28.87 -4.03
N GLY A 561 0.84 -27.97 -4.72
CA GLY A 561 1.48 -26.80 -5.33
C GLY A 561 2.60 -27.18 -6.30
N SER A 562 3.60 -26.31 -6.41
CA SER A 562 4.77 -26.52 -7.27
C SER A 562 5.63 -27.71 -6.86
N SER A 563 5.44 -28.26 -5.64
CA SER A 563 6.14 -29.49 -5.20
C SER A 563 5.78 -30.72 -6.04
N LEU A 564 4.61 -30.71 -6.72
CA LEU A 564 4.15 -31.75 -7.62
C LEU A 564 4.81 -31.71 -8.99
N LEU A 565 5.46 -30.61 -9.33
CA LEU A 565 6.04 -30.39 -10.65
C LEU A 565 7.47 -30.92 -10.73
N SER A 566 7.88 -31.34 -11.92
CA SER A 566 9.29 -31.63 -12.21
C SER A 566 10.14 -30.36 -12.12
N ASP A 567 11.47 -30.50 -11.99
CA ASP A 567 12.38 -29.34 -12.00
C ASP A 567 12.33 -28.57 -13.33
N GLU A 568 11.97 -29.24 -14.42
CA GLU A 568 11.77 -28.63 -15.73
C GLU A 568 10.50 -27.76 -15.75
N ASP A 569 9.42 -28.22 -15.15
CA ASP A 569 8.12 -27.54 -15.13
C ASP A 569 8.01 -26.49 -14.00
N TYR A 570 8.88 -26.56 -13.00
CA TYR A 570 8.81 -25.74 -11.79
C TYR A 570 8.71 -24.25 -12.12
N ASN A 571 9.62 -23.74 -12.96
CA ASN A 571 9.63 -22.31 -13.30
C ASN A 571 8.38 -21.91 -14.10
N THR A 572 7.86 -22.75 -14.97
CA THR A 572 6.61 -22.49 -15.68
C THR A 572 5.42 -22.49 -14.71
N GLY A 573 5.41 -23.38 -13.72
CA GLY A 573 4.39 -23.46 -12.67
C GLY A 573 4.32 -22.17 -11.82
N LEU A 574 5.46 -21.54 -11.52
CA LEU A 574 5.49 -20.24 -10.83
C LEU A 574 4.79 -19.13 -11.62
N PHE A 575 4.84 -19.18 -12.95
CA PHE A 575 4.20 -18.20 -13.83
C PHE A 575 2.77 -18.54 -14.21
N LEU A 576 2.27 -19.74 -13.90
CA LEU A 576 0.91 -20.19 -14.26
C LEU A 576 -0.20 -19.20 -13.80
N PRO A 577 -0.23 -18.74 -12.53
CA PRO A 577 -1.25 -17.77 -12.09
C PRO A 577 -1.17 -16.44 -12.84
N THR A 578 0.04 -15.95 -13.10
CA THR A 578 0.26 -14.72 -13.88
C THR A 578 -0.24 -14.88 -15.32
N MET A 579 0.04 -15.99 -15.96
CA MET A 579 -0.40 -16.27 -17.34
C MET A 579 -1.92 -16.35 -17.43
N ALA A 580 -2.57 -17.06 -16.52
CA ALA A 580 -4.02 -17.14 -16.46
C ALA A 580 -4.66 -15.75 -16.26
N GLN A 581 -4.13 -14.95 -15.33
CA GLN A 581 -4.64 -13.61 -15.08
C GLN A 581 -4.46 -12.66 -16.28
N MET A 582 -3.35 -12.78 -17.01
CA MET A 582 -3.04 -11.89 -18.12
C MET A 582 -3.74 -12.28 -19.42
N SER A 583 -4.03 -13.55 -19.62
CA SER A 583 -4.70 -14.03 -20.84
C SER A 583 -6.24 -14.02 -20.73
N GLY A 584 -6.78 -14.01 -19.51
CA GLY A 584 -8.22 -14.03 -19.29
C GLY A 584 -8.79 -15.44 -19.04
N VAL A 585 -10.06 -15.67 -19.36
CA VAL A 585 -10.74 -16.94 -19.05
C VAL A 585 -11.72 -17.33 -20.16
N SER A 586 -11.75 -18.60 -20.50
CA SER A 586 -12.61 -19.14 -21.57
C SER A 586 -12.39 -18.38 -22.88
N LYS A 587 -13.43 -17.82 -23.47
CA LYS A 587 -13.39 -17.02 -24.70
C LYS A 587 -13.03 -15.53 -24.45
N PHE A 588 -13.06 -15.09 -23.22
CA PHE A 588 -12.83 -13.68 -22.88
C PHE A 588 -11.35 -13.41 -22.66
N SER A 589 -10.80 -12.47 -23.42
CA SER A 589 -9.51 -11.86 -23.06
C SER A 589 -9.65 -11.11 -21.72
N ARG A 590 -8.53 -10.77 -21.10
CA ARG A 590 -8.54 -9.94 -19.88
C ARG A 590 -9.32 -8.63 -20.07
N THR A 591 -9.18 -8.00 -21.24
CA THR A 591 -9.89 -6.78 -21.59
C THR A 591 -11.39 -7.01 -21.71
N ASP A 592 -11.82 -8.06 -22.44
CA ASP A 592 -13.23 -8.39 -22.59
C ASP A 592 -13.87 -8.73 -21.26
N LEU A 593 -13.19 -9.54 -20.44
CA LEU A 593 -13.67 -9.89 -19.12
C LEU A 593 -13.88 -8.66 -18.22
N ARG A 594 -12.95 -7.71 -18.24
CA ARG A 594 -13.08 -6.45 -17.49
C ARG A 594 -14.27 -5.62 -17.97
N LYS A 595 -14.51 -5.54 -19.28
CA LYS A 595 -15.67 -4.87 -19.86
C LYS A 595 -16.97 -5.57 -19.49
N GLN A 596 -16.98 -6.90 -19.52
CA GLN A 596 -18.14 -7.75 -19.18
C GLN A 596 -18.53 -7.66 -17.68
N LEU A 597 -17.55 -7.47 -16.80
CA LEU A 597 -17.76 -7.36 -15.36
C LEU A 597 -18.00 -5.92 -14.88
N SER A 598 -18.18 -4.97 -15.79
CA SER A 598 -18.47 -3.58 -15.44
C SER A 598 -19.72 -3.48 -14.54
N GLY A 599 -19.63 -2.71 -13.45
CA GLY A 599 -20.69 -2.57 -12.46
C GLY A 599 -20.86 -3.76 -11.50
N LYS A 600 -20.01 -4.79 -11.62
CA LYS A 600 -19.97 -5.96 -10.72
C LYS A 600 -18.73 -5.95 -9.84
N VAL A 601 -18.88 -6.47 -8.64
CA VAL A 601 -17.76 -6.71 -7.73
C VAL A 601 -17.59 -8.22 -7.56
N ALA A 602 -16.82 -8.83 -8.44
CA ALA A 602 -16.45 -10.24 -8.38
C ALA A 602 -15.05 -10.42 -8.99
N ASN A 603 -14.18 -11.05 -8.24
CA ASN A 603 -12.81 -11.34 -8.67
C ASN A 603 -12.43 -12.76 -8.23
N VAL A 604 -11.82 -13.53 -9.14
CA VAL A 604 -11.26 -14.87 -8.88
C VAL A 604 -9.94 -14.98 -9.63
N TYR A 605 -8.94 -15.55 -8.97
CA TYR A 605 -7.63 -15.80 -9.55
C TYR A 605 -7.06 -17.13 -9.09
N LEU A 606 -6.17 -17.72 -9.91
CA LEU A 606 -5.42 -18.93 -9.57
C LEU A 606 -4.32 -18.60 -8.56
N LYS A 607 -4.01 -19.58 -7.70
CA LYS A 607 -2.85 -19.59 -6.81
C LYS A 607 -2.03 -20.85 -7.08
N ASN A 608 -0.72 -20.72 -7.06
CA ASN A 608 0.21 -21.83 -7.05
C ASN A 608 1.42 -21.43 -6.20
N GLU A 609 1.47 -21.93 -4.99
CA GLU A 609 2.55 -21.79 -4.05
C GLU A 609 3.43 -23.05 -4.09
N GLU A 610 4.43 -23.13 -3.22
CA GLU A 610 5.35 -24.26 -3.21
C GLU A 610 4.66 -25.57 -2.83
N TYR A 611 3.85 -25.59 -1.79
CA TYR A 611 3.20 -26.77 -1.22
C TYR A 611 1.67 -26.70 -1.23
N GLU A 612 1.10 -25.63 -1.75
CA GLU A 612 -0.33 -25.49 -1.93
C GLU A 612 -0.69 -24.84 -3.27
N HIS A 613 -1.88 -25.15 -3.80
CA HIS A 613 -2.46 -24.49 -4.93
C HIS A 613 -3.96 -24.35 -4.78
N GLY A 614 -4.58 -23.54 -5.59
CA GLY A 614 -6.01 -23.30 -5.51
C GLY A 614 -6.47 -22.02 -6.18
N LEU A 615 -7.53 -21.44 -5.60
CA LEU A 615 -8.14 -20.22 -6.09
C LEU A 615 -8.31 -19.24 -4.92
N GLY A 616 -8.25 -17.96 -5.22
CA GLY A 616 -8.58 -16.89 -4.30
C GLY A 616 -9.54 -15.90 -4.92
N GLY A 617 -10.25 -15.13 -4.09
CA GLY A 617 -11.14 -14.12 -4.63
C GLY A 617 -12.02 -13.44 -3.60
N ASN A 618 -12.86 -12.56 -4.11
CA ASN A 618 -13.85 -11.86 -3.29
C ASN A 618 -14.99 -11.36 -4.17
N CYS A 619 -16.14 -11.14 -3.56
CA CYS A 619 -17.25 -10.49 -4.24
C CYS A 619 -18.11 -9.67 -3.27
N SER A 620 -19.04 -8.93 -3.84
CA SER A 620 -20.22 -8.43 -3.16
C SER A 620 -21.27 -9.54 -3.01
N PRO A 621 -22.10 -9.55 -1.96
CA PRO A 621 -23.17 -10.54 -1.81
C PRO A 621 -24.08 -10.66 -3.04
N LYS A 622 -24.42 -9.54 -3.70
CA LYS A 622 -25.28 -9.55 -4.90
C LYS A 622 -24.61 -10.14 -6.15
N ASP A 623 -23.27 -10.22 -6.16
CA ASP A 623 -22.47 -10.73 -7.27
C ASP A 623 -21.93 -12.15 -7.01
N ILE A 624 -22.46 -12.85 -5.98
CA ILE A 624 -21.96 -14.17 -5.56
C ILE A 624 -22.07 -15.21 -6.68
N GLU A 625 -23.15 -15.20 -7.47
CA GLU A 625 -23.27 -16.09 -8.63
C GLU A 625 -22.23 -15.78 -9.71
N THR A 626 -21.93 -14.49 -9.95
CA THR A 626 -20.84 -14.11 -10.87
C THR A 626 -19.48 -14.65 -10.39
N MET A 627 -19.20 -14.56 -9.08
CA MET A 627 -17.97 -15.14 -8.51
C MET A 627 -17.92 -16.66 -8.69
N LEU A 628 -19.03 -17.38 -8.48
CA LEU A 628 -19.08 -18.82 -8.67
C LEU A 628 -18.92 -19.23 -10.14
N GLN A 629 -19.45 -18.43 -11.07
CA GLN A 629 -19.17 -18.61 -12.51
C GLN A 629 -17.68 -18.43 -12.81
N LEU A 630 -17.04 -17.41 -12.24
CA LEU A 630 -15.59 -17.19 -12.39
C LEU A 630 -14.77 -18.30 -11.73
N ILE A 631 -15.20 -18.85 -10.58
CA ILE A 631 -14.57 -20.03 -9.96
C ILE A 631 -14.60 -21.20 -10.93
N TYR A 632 -15.78 -21.52 -11.47
CA TYR A 632 -15.93 -22.61 -12.44
C TYR A 632 -15.02 -22.40 -13.66
N LEU A 633 -15.03 -21.22 -14.26
CA LEU A 633 -14.26 -20.93 -15.47
C LEU A 633 -12.74 -20.95 -15.22
N ASN A 634 -12.27 -20.36 -14.12
CA ASN A 634 -10.85 -20.40 -13.76
C ASN A 634 -10.36 -21.82 -13.45
N ALA A 635 -11.23 -22.67 -12.89
CA ALA A 635 -10.90 -24.05 -12.56
C ALA A 635 -10.98 -25.02 -13.75
N THR A 636 -11.70 -24.68 -14.84
CA THR A 636 -11.96 -25.62 -15.95
C THR A 636 -11.55 -25.10 -17.32
N ALA A 637 -11.47 -23.80 -17.49
CA ALA A 637 -11.25 -23.15 -18.78
C ALA A 637 -10.36 -21.88 -18.65
N PRO A 638 -9.17 -21.97 -18.03
CA PRO A 638 -8.23 -20.84 -18.11
C PRO A 638 -7.89 -20.61 -19.57
N ARG A 639 -7.65 -19.36 -19.92
CA ARG A 639 -7.19 -19.01 -21.27
C ARG A 639 -5.68 -18.82 -21.24
N PHE A 640 -4.94 -19.59 -22.08
CA PHE A 640 -3.53 -19.33 -22.32
C PHE A 640 -3.36 -18.92 -23.77
N ASN A 641 -2.80 -17.73 -23.99
CA ASN A 641 -2.61 -17.17 -25.32
C ASN A 641 -1.13 -16.89 -25.57
N LYS A 642 -0.61 -17.31 -26.72
CA LYS A 642 0.82 -17.21 -27.06
C LYS A 642 1.30 -15.76 -27.16
N ASP A 643 0.47 -14.86 -27.68
CA ASP A 643 0.85 -13.44 -27.81
C ASP A 643 0.87 -12.75 -26.45
N ASP A 644 -0.10 -13.09 -25.57
CA ASP A 644 -0.11 -12.61 -24.18
C ASP A 644 1.12 -13.12 -23.43
N PHE A 645 1.47 -14.40 -23.59
CA PHE A 645 2.67 -15.00 -23.02
C PHE A 645 3.93 -14.25 -23.49
N ASN A 646 4.09 -14.05 -24.80
CA ASN A 646 5.24 -13.34 -25.34
C ASN A 646 5.34 -11.91 -24.79
N THR A 647 4.19 -11.24 -24.65
CA THR A 647 4.12 -9.89 -24.10
C THR A 647 4.56 -9.87 -22.64
N VAL A 648 4.05 -10.79 -21.81
CA VAL A 648 4.42 -10.92 -20.40
C VAL A 648 5.92 -11.26 -20.25
N MET A 649 6.42 -12.23 -20.99
CA MET A 649 7.85 -12.60 -20.93
C MET A 649 8.75 -11.45 -21.37
N LYS A 650 8.35 -10.67 -22.36
CA LYS A 650 9.07 -9.46 -22.78
C LYS A 650 9.12 -8.40 -21.66
N GLN A 651 8.00 -8.19 -20.96
CA GLN A 651 7.93 -7.27 -19.81
C GLN A 651 8.83 -7.74 -18.65
N TYR A 652 8.75 -9.02 -18.29
CA TYR A 652 9.61 -9.59 -17.23
C TYR A 652 11.10 -9.54 -17.57
N ARG A 653 11.50 -9.79 -18.82
CA ARG A 653 12.90 -9.65 -19.26
C ARG A 653 13.40 -8.22 -19.11
N ALA A 654 12.59 -7.24 -19.50
CA ALA A 654 12.93 -5.84 -19.34
C ALA A 654 13.09 -5.48 -17.84
N TYR A 655 12.16 -5.93 -17.01
CA TYR A 655 12.21 -5.74 -15.56
C TYR A 655 13.48 -6.34 -14.93
N VAL A 656 13.78 -7.61 -15.24
CA VAL A 656 14.99 -8.29 -14.73
C VAL A 656 16.27 -7.60 -15.15
N ASN A 657 16.36 -7.17 -16.42
CA ASN A 657 17.55 -6.44 -16.87
C ASN A 657 17.76 -5.15 -16.08
N ASN A 658 16.69 -4.51 -15.66
CA ASN A 658 16.77 -3.29 -14.86
C ASN A 658 17.12 -3.55 -13.39
N LEU A 659 16.79 -4.73 -12.86
CA LEU A 659 17.13 -5.11 -11.49
C LEU A 659 18.63 -5.41 -11.29
N LYS A 660 19.36 -5.79 -12.34
CA LYS A 660 20.78 -6.21 -12.24
C LYS A 660 21.71 -5.15 -11.65
N THR A 661 21.36 -3.88 -11.74
CA THR A 661 22.14 -2.76 -11.19
C THR A 661 21.58 -2.21 -9.88
N ASN A 662 20.51 -2.81 -9.35
CA ASN A 662 19.92 -2.38 -8.09
C ASN A 662 20.63 -3.10 -6.93
N PRO A 663 21.28 -2.37 -6.00
CA PRO A 663 22.02 -2.98 -4.90
C PRO A 663 21.15 -3.87 -3.99
N ASP A 664 19.91 -3.46 -3.72
CA ASP A 664 19.00 -4.22 -2.85
C ASP A 664 18.59 -5.56 -3.50
N TYR A 665 18.41 -5.56 -4.83
CA TYR A 665 18.14 -6.80 -5.57
C TYR A 665 19.38 -7.71 -5.59
N ILE A 666 20.59 -7.16 -5.74
CA ILE A 666 21.84 -7.91 -5.69
C ILE A 666 22.00 -8.56 -4.31
N ALA A 667 21.79 -7.78 -3.22
CA ALA A 667 21.88 -8.29 -1.85
C ALA A 667 20.87 -9.41 -1.59
N SER A 668 19.60 -9.20 -1.94
CA SER A 668 18.54 -10.21 -1.74
C SER A 668 18.75 -11.46 -2.59
N SER A 669 19.28 -11.32 -3.79
CA SER A 669 19.60 -12.44 -4.69
C SER A 669 20.73 -13.31 -4.15
N GLU A 670 21.78 -12.71 -3.63
CA GLU A 670 22.89 -13.45 -3.00
C GLU A 670 22.47 -14.05 -1.66
N GLU A 671 21.58 -13.40 -0.91
CA GLU A 671 20.96 -13.96 0.29
C GLU A 671 20.18 -15.24 -0.03
N GLU A 672 19.28 -15.21 -1.01
CA GLU A 672 18.47 -16.37 -1.41
C GLU A 672 19.35 -17.54 -1.86
N LYS A 673 20.33 -17.31 -2.73
CA LYS A 673 21.27 -18.33 -3.19
C LYS A 673 22.06 -18.94 -2.05
N THR A 674 22.58 -18.10 -1.15
CA THR A 674 23.41 -18.55 -0.03
C THR A 674 22.57 -19.34 0.97
N LEU A 675 21.39 -18.84 1.30
CA LEU A 675 20.48 -19.46 2.27
C LEU A 675 20.04 -20.86 1.86
N TYR A 676 19.82 -21.10 0.57
CA TYR A 676 19.35 -22.39 0.04
C TYR A 676 20.45 -23.19 -0.69
N GLY A 677 21.74 -22.83 -0.52
CA GLY A 677 22.84 -23.57 -1.10
C GLY A 677 22.76 -23.67 -2.62
N ASN A 678 22.33 -22.61 -3.29
CA ASN A 678 22.11 -22.56 -4.73
C ASN A 678 21.10 -23.60 -5.27
N SER A 679 20.07 -23.98 -4.47
CA SER A 679 19.02 -24.87 -4.94
C SER A 679 18.40 -24.38 -6.25
N PRO A 680 18.19 -25.27 -7.27
CA PRO A 680 17.59 -24.87 -8.55
C PRO A 680 16.16 -24.37 -8.43
N ARG A 681 15.45 -24.74 -7.36
CA ARG A 681 14.07 -24.28 -7.05
C ARG A 681 14.03 -22.99 -6.23
N ARG A 682 15.20 -22.52 -5.73
CA ARG A 682 15.35 -21.28 -4.95
C ARG A 682 16.36 -20.36 -5.64
N GLN A 683 16.03 -19.99 -6.87
CA GLN A 683 16.83 -19.03 -7.64
C GLN A 683 16.11 -17.69 -7.72
N PRO A 684 16.85 -16.57 -7.59
CA PRO A 684 16.28 -15.25 -7.82
C PRO A 684 15.76 -15.11 -9.25
N LEU A 685 14.80 -14.24 -9.44
CA LEU A 685 14.22 -13.96 -10.76
C LEU A 685 15.32 -13.45 -11.71
N SER A 686 15.64 -14.22 -12.73
CA SER A 686 16.76 -13.94 -13.66
C SER A 686 16.36 -14.21 -15.10
N ILE A 687 17.16 -13.75 -16.04
CA ILE A 687 16.97 -14.07 -17.46
C ILE A 687 17.06 -15.59 -17.70
N GLU A 688 17.97 -16.25 -17.00
CA GLU A 688 18.16 -17.71 -17.05
C GLU A 688 16.92 -18.44 -16.55
N LEU A 689 16.28 -17.95 -15.48
CA LEU A 689 14.99 -18.48 -15.01
C LEU A 689 13.90 -18.26 -16.06
N LEU A 690 13.76 -17.03 -16.58
CA LEU A 690 12.77 -16.70 -17.60
C LEU A 690 12.91 -17.51 -18.90
N ASN A 691 14.13 -17.95 -19.23
CA ASN A 691 14.38 -18.80 -20.39
C ASN A 691 13.87 -20.24 -20.21
N LYS A 692 13.61 -20.66 -18.97
CA LYS A 692 13.05 -21.99 -18.65
C LYS A 692 11.51 -21.99 -18.63
N VAL A 693 10.85 -20.82 -18.70
CA VAL A 693 9.38 -20.74 -18.72
C VAL A 693 8.88 -21.09 -20.13
N SER A 694 8.03 -22.12 -20.25
CA SER A 694 7.51 -22.65 -21.51
C SER A 694 6.00 -22.43 -21.63
N PHE A 695 5.59 -21.79 -22.74
CA PHE A 695 4.17 -21.68 -23.09
C PHE A 695 3.52 -23.06 -23.32
N GLU A 696 4.22 -23.95 -23.99
CA GLU A 696 3.74 -25.28 -24.41
C GLU A 696 3.45 -26.19 -23.20
N ARG A 697 4.00 -25.89 -22.00
CA ARG A 697 3.80 -26.67 -20.77
C ARG A 697 2.66 -26.16 -19.90
N LEU A 698 2.10 -24.98 -20.17
CA LEU A 698 1.09 -24.35 -19.29
C LEU A 698 -0.16 -25.20 -19.11
N ASP A 699 -0.70 -25.78 -20.21
CA ASP A 699 -1.90 -26.61 -20.16
C ASP A 699 -1.66 -27.91 -19.36
N ASP A 700 -0.51 -28.58 -19.54
CA ASP A 700 -0.16 -29.81 -18.81
C ASP A 700 0.03 -29.53 -17.31
N ILE A 701 0.69 -28.42 -16.96
CA ILE A 701 0.90 -28.00 -15.57
C ILE A 701 -0.44 -27.64 -14.94
N PHE A 702 -1.29 -26.90 -15.65
CA PHE A 702 -2.63 -26.60 -15.19
C PHE A 702 -3.44 -27.89 -14.94
N ALA A 703 -3.42 -28.82 -15.89
CA ALA A 703 -4.10 -30.11 -15.72
C ALA A 703 -3.55 -30.89 -14.51
N THR A 704 -2.24 -30.88 -14.27
CA THR A 704 -1.64 -31.54 -13.11
C THR A 704 -2.19 -30.98 -11.79
N LEU A 705 -2.34 -29.66 -11.69
CA LEU A 705 -2.74 -28.99 -10.44
C LEU A 705 -4.27 -28.92 -10.28
N PHE A 706 -5.04 -28.72 -11.36
CA PHE A 706 -6.45 -28.34 -11.31
C PHE A 706 -7.43 -29.38 -11.86
N SER A 707 -6.99 -30.54 -12.37
CA SER A 707 -7.90 -31.59 -12.90
C SER A 707 -8.81 -32.21 -11.84
N ASN A 708 -8.56 -31.98 -10.55
CA ASN A 708 -9.34 -32.53 -9.44
C ASN A 708 -9.93 -31.44 -8.53
N CYS A 709 -10.25 -30.26 -9.06
CA CYS A 709 -10.81 -29.16 -8.28
C CYS A 709 -12.04 -29.55 -7.44
N GLY A 710 -12.81 -30.58 -7.85
CA GLY A 710 -13.89 -31.13 -7.06
C GLY A 710 -13.46 -31.72 -5.70
N ASN A 711 -12.16 -31.92 -5.46
CA ASN A 711 -11.64 -32.40 -4.18
C ASN A 711 -11.07 -31.28 -3.29
N PHE A 712 -11.12 -30.01 -3.74
CA PHE A 712 -10.58 -28.89 -2.97
C PHE A 712 -11.44 -28.57 -1.74
N THR A 713 -10.85 -27.90 -0.78
CA THR A 713 -11.57 -27.26 0.33
C THR A 713 -11.84 -25.80 -0.05
N TYR A 714 -13.11 -25.45 -0.15
CA TYR A 714 -13.62 -24.14 -0.50
C TYR A 714 -14.08 -23.39 0.75
N THR A 715 -13.63 -22.18 0.98
CA THR A 715 -13.99 -21.40 2.15
C THR A 715 -14.60 -20.07 1.74
N PHE A 716 -15.76 -19.74 2.29
CA PHE A 716 -16.45 -18.45 2.12
C PHE A 716 -16.61 -17.79 3.48
N VAL A 717 -16.21 -16.53 3.59
CA VAL A 717 -16.33 -15.72 4.81
C VAL A 717 -16.90 -14.36 4.46
N GLY A 718 -17.99 -13.97 5.08
CA GLY A 718 -18.60 -12.67 4.89
C GLY A 718 -20.12 -12.68 4.93
N ASN A 719 -20.73 -11.67 4.35
CA ASN A 719 -22.18 -11.53 4.33
C ASN A 719 -22.81 -12.48 3.30
N VAL A 720 -22.99 -13.72 3.72
CA VAL A 720 -23.58 -14.79 2.91
C VAL A 720 -24.79 -15.40 3.62
N ASP A 721 -25.84 -15.64 2.84
CA ASP A 721 -26.98 -16.42 3.26
C ASP A 721 -26.81 -17.87 2.79
N LEU A 722 -26.91 -18.82 3.72
CA LEU A 722 -26.68 -20.24 3.46
C LEU A 722 -27.69 -20.84 2.47
N GLU A 723 -28.95 -20.43 2.54
CA GLU A 723 -30.00 -20.97 1.67
C GLU A 723 -29.83 -20.50 0.22
N THR A 724 -29.39 -19.25 0.05
CA THR A 724 -29.06 -18.70 -1.28
C THR A 724 -27.78 -19.27 -1.85
N LEU A 725 -26.74 -19.44 -1.01
CA LEU A 725 -25.44 -19.93 -1.46
C LEU A 725 -25.44 -21.41 -1.83
N ARG A 726 -26.17 -22.23 -1.08
CA ARG A 726 -26.16 -23.69 -1.25
C ARG A 726 -26.48 -24.16 -2.68
N PRO A 727 -27.61 -23.77 -3.32
CA PRO A 727 -27.94 -24.23 -4.66
C PRO A 727 -26.91 -23.75 -5.70
N LEU A 728 -26.30 -22.59 -5.50
CA LEU A 728 -25.24 -22.08 -6.37
C LEU A 728 -23.96 -22.89 -6.22
N VAL A 729 -23.57 -23.26 -5.00
CA VAL A 729 -22.44 -24.17 -4.73
C VAL A 729 -22.67 -25.54 -5.36
N GLU A 730 -23.87 -26.13 -5.16
CA GLU A 730 -24.26 -27.40 -5.77
C GLU A 730 -24.18 -27.36 -7.31
N LYS A 731 -24.57 -26.23 -7.92
CA LYS A 731 -24.52 -25.98 -9.37
C LYS A 731 -23.09 -25.83 -9.88
N TYR A 732 -22.32 -24.89 -9.35
CA TYR A 732 -21.03 -24.48 -9.92
C TYR A 732 -19.86 -25.33 -9.37
N ILE A 733 -19.68 -25.40 -8.05
CA ILE A 733 -18.61 -26.20 -7.42
C ILE A 733 -18.92 -27.70 -7.60
N GLY A 734 -20.19 -28.07 -7.50
CA GLY A 734 -20.64 -29.43 -7.75
C GLY A 734 -20.41 -29.92 -9.17
N SER A 735 -20.20 -29.03 -10.15
CA SER A 735 -19.88 -29.37 -11.54
C SER A 735 -18.38 -29.50 -11.82
N LEU A 736 -17.51 -29.18 -10.82
CA LEU A 736 -16.07 -29.28 -11.00
C LEU A 736 -15.59 -30.72 -11.08
N PRO A 737 -14.54 -30.99 -11.88
CA PRO A 737 -13.98 -32.32 -12.01
C PRO A 737 -13.37 -32.80 -10.69
N ALA A 738 -13.56 -34.08 -10.37
CA ALA A 738 -13.07 -34.71 -9.15
C ALA A 738 -12.34 -36.04 -9.46
N ALA A 739 -11.29 -36.31 -8.68
CA ALA A 739 -10.58 -37.58 -8.72
C ALA A 739 -10.96 -38.44 -7.52
N LYS A 740 -10.63 -39.73 -7.53
CA LYS A 740 -10.86 -40.66 -6.42
C LYS A 740 -10.07 -40.27 -5.16
N LYS A 741 -8.94 -39.57 -5.31
CA LYS A 741 -8.05 -39.15 -4.24
C LYS A 741 -7.59 -37.72 -4.51
N GLY A 742 -7.58 -36.88 -3.47
CA GLY A 742 -6.97 -35.57 -3.50
C GLY A 742 -5.45 -35.62 -3.69
N LEU A 743 -4.87 -34.51 -4.06
CA LEU A 743 -3.43 -34.32 -4.14
C LEU A 743 -2.84 -34.19 -2.74
N SER A 744 -1.56 -34.50 -2.61
CA SER A 744 -0.79 -34.29 -1.36
C SER A 744 0.56 -33.70 -1.73
N LEU A 745 1.11 -32.88 -0.86
CA LEU A 745 2.43 -32.29 -1.05
C LEU A 745 3.52 -33.36 -1.18
N VAL A 746 4.57 -33.03 -1.91
CA VAL A 746 5.76 -33.85 -2.08
C VAL A 746 6.95 -33.08 -1.48
N ASP A 747 7.84 -33.81 -0.79
CA ASP A 747 9.11 -33.21 -0.37
C ASP A 747 10.00 -33.01 -1.61
N ASP A 748 10.12 -31.78 -2.04
CA ASP A 748 10.86 -31.36 -3.25
C ASP A 748 12.40 -31.29 -3.04
N GLY A 749 12.87 -31.63 -1.86
CA GLY A 749 14.30 -31.63 -1.52
C GLY A 749 14.90 -30.26 -1.23
N VAL A 750 14.13 -29.17 -1.26
CA VAL A 750 14.63 -27.84 -0.90
C VAL A 750 15.02 -27.79 0.59
N ARG A 751 16.21 -27.31 0.86
CA ARG A 751 16.79 -27.25 2.23
C ARG A 751 17.56 -25.97 2.43
N TYR A 752 17.53 -25.49 3.66
CA TYR A 752 18.49 -24.45 4.09
C TYR A 752 19.92 -25.00 4.07
N ALA A 753 20.88 -24.14 3.72
CA ALA A 753 22.29 -24.44 3.84
C ALA A 753 22.63 -24.87 5.27
N LYS A 754 23.57 -25.79 5.43
CA LYS A 754 23.94 -26.37 6.73
C LYS A 754 25.20 -25.75 7.30
N GLY A 755 25.21 -25.59 8.62
CA GLY A 755 26.33 -25.03 9.36
C GLY A 755 26.41 -23.51 9.23
N GLU A 756 27.60 -22.99 9.43
CA GLU A 756 27.89 -21.57 9.27
C GLU A 756 28.34 -21.30 7.83
N VAL A 757 27.54 -20.49 7.11
CA VAL A 757 27.83 -20.11 5.70
C VAL A 757 27.97 -18.60 5.64
N ILE A 758 29.12 -18.12 5.20
CA ILE A 758 29.44 -16.70 5.07
C ILE A 758 29.59 -16.34 3.59
N ASN A 759 28.91 -15.27 3.18
CA ASN A 759 29.02 -14.66 1.86
C ASN A 759 29.27 -13.16 2.03
N ASP A 760 30.53 -12.75 2.04
CA ASP A 760 30.97 -11.34 2.07
C ASP A 760 31.45 -10.96 0.68
N PHE A 761 30.73 -10.08 0.01
CA PHE A 761 30.97 -9.72 -1.38
C PHE A 761 30.84 -8.21 -1.63
N LYS A 762 31.31 -7.77 -2.78
CA LYS A 762 31.24 -6.37 -3.21
C LYS A 762 30.29 -6.20 -4.37
N ALA A 763 29.59 -5.05 -4.37
CA ALA A 763 28.70 -4.67 -5.45
C ALA A 763 28.83 -3.16 -5.79
N PRO A 764 28.65 -2.79 -7.06
CA PRO A 764 28.68 -1.39 -7.47
C PRO A 764 27.43 -0.67 -6.92
N MET A 765 27.64 0.53 -6.36
CA MET A 765 26.56 1.38 -5.88
C MET A 765 26.99 2.86 -5.88
N GLN A 766 26.00 3.76 -6.02
CA GLN A 766 26.29 5.21 -6.04
C GLN A 766 26.55 5.75 -4.63
N GLN A 767 25.68 5.39 -3.69
CA GLN A 767 25.83 5.72 -2.28
C GLN A 767 26.44 4.52 -1.56
N PRO A 768 27.67 4.64 -1.02
CA PRO A 768 28.33 3.57 -0.31
C PRO A 768 27.52 3.15 0.93
N LYS A 769 27.10 1.90 0.98
CA LYS A 769 26.48 1.27 2.14
C LYS A 769 26.93 -0.17 2.28
N VAL A 770 26.87 -0.68 3.49
CA VAL A 770 27.02 -2.11 3.77
C VAL A 770 25.66 -2.65 4.16
N SER A 771 25.17 -3.65 3.42
CA SER A 771 23.95 -4.37 3.76
C SER A 771 24.30 -5.69 4.43
N VAL A 772 23.77 -5.91 5.61
CA VAL A 772 24.05 -7.11 6.43
C VAL A 772 22.78 -7.90 6.64
N ALA A 773 22.80 -9.20 6.38
CA ALA A 773 21.76 -10.15 6.72
C ALA A 773 22.35 -11.32 7.50
N ARG A 774 21.83 -11.57 8.71
CA ARG A 774 22.19 -12.72 9.54
C ARG A 774 20.94 -13.58 9.74
N ILE A 775 20.98 -14.84 9.27
CA ILE A 775 19.81 -15.70 9.20
C ILE A 775 20.12 -17.01 9.92
N TYR A 776 19.32 -17.31 10.93
CA TYR A 776 19.39 -18.57 11.65
C TYR A 776 18.24 -19.48 11.22
N THR A 777 18.55 -20.74 10.97
CA THR A 777 17.56 -21.74 10.55
C THR A 777 17.71 -23.02 11.37
N GLY A 778 16.66 -23.84 11.41
CA GLY A 778 16.71 -25.10 12.11
C GLY A 778 15.37 -25.85 12.09
N LYS A 779 15.32 -26.97 12.81
CA LYS A 779 14.13 -27.79 12.94
C LYS A 779 13.51 -27.65 14.32
N ALA A 780 12.23 -27.34 14.35
CA ALA A 780 11.41 -27.40 15.57
C ALA A 780 9.91 -27.40 15.19
N PRO A 781 9.04 -28.00 16.00
CA PRO A 781 7.61 -28.10 15.70
C PRO A 781 6.97 -26.74 15.43
N ALA A 782 6.27 -26.60 14.31
CA ALA A 782 5.60 -25.37 13.89
C ALA A 782 4.25 -25.15 14.62
N THR A 783 4.23 -25.41 15.92
CA THR A 783 3.04 -25.20 16.76
C THR A 783 2.71 -23.72 16.90
N LEU A 784 1.43 -23.40 17.18
CA LEU A 784 1.02 -22.01 17.44
C LEU A 784 1.85 -21.37 18.58
N LYS A 785 2.16 -22.14 19.64
CA LYS A 785 3.01 -21.67 20.74
C LYS A 785 4.40 -21.27 20.24
N ASN A 786 5.05 -22.08 19.42
CA ASN A 786 6.38 -21.79 18.89
C ASN A 786 6.36 -20.60 17.92
N ARG A 787 5.33 -20.50 17.07
CA ARG A 787 5.14 -19.31 16.18
C ARG A 787 5.02 -18.03 17.02
N LEU A 788 4.20 -18.02 18.06
CA LEU A 788 4.06 -16.89 18.98
C LEU A 788 5.33 -16.62 19.80
N THR A 789 6.04 -17.67 20.25
CA THR A 789 7.33 -17.51 20.94
C THR A 789 8.35 -16.82 20.04
N MET A 790 8.41 -17.15 18.74
CA MET A 790 9.25 -16.48 17.76
C MET A 790 8.85 -14.99 17.60
N SER A 791 7.56 -14.72 17.55
CA SER A 791 7.07 -13.34 17.48
C SER A 791 7.50 -12.51 18.71
N PHE A 792 7.49 -13.10 19.90
CA PHE A 792 7.99 -12.43 21.10
C PHE A 792 9.51 -12.24 21.08
N LEU A 793 10.27 -13.24 20.62
CA LEU A 793 11.73 -13.12 20.46
C LEU A 793 12.09 -12.00 19.46
N THR A 794 11.40 -11.94 18.32
CA THR A 794 11.66 -10.89 17.33
C THR A 794 11.35 -9.49 17.85
N GLN A 795 10.31 -9.32 18.66
CA GLN A 795 9.99 -8.04 19.30
C GLN A 795 11.03 -7.65 20.35
N ALA A 796 11.42 -8.59 21.22
CA ALA A 796 12.48 -8.34 22.21
C ALA A 796 13.80 -7.91 21.54
N LEU A 797 14.18 -8.56 20.45
CA LEU A 797 15.35 -8.18 19.66
C LEU A 797 15.18 -6.80 19.01
N ASN A 798 14.03 -6.48 18.40
CA ASN A 798 13.78 -5.18 17.81
C ASN A 798 13.92 -4.05 18.87
N SER A 799 13.35 -4.22 20.07
CA SER A 799 13.48 -3.26 21.17
C SER A 799 14.95 -3.08 21.59
N ARG A 800 15.70 -4.17 21.68
CA ARG A 800 17.12 -4.12 22.05
C ARG A 800 17.96 -3.43 21.01
N TYR A 801 17.77 -3.74 19.71
CA TYR A 801 18.53 -3.12 18.62
C TYR A 801 18.19 -1.64 18.41
N LEU A 802 16.97 -1.23 18.71
CA LEU A 802 16.61 0.19 18.72
C LEU A 802 17.54 0.97 19.66
N ILE A 803 17.80 0.44 20.86
CA ILE A 803 18.65 1.07 21.87
C ILE A 803 20.13 0.91 21.50
N SER A 804 20.62 -0.34 21.39
CA SER A 804 22.05 -0.63 21.30
C SER A 804 22.69 -0.26 19.96
N ILE A 805 21.90 -0.18 18.89
CA ILE A 805 22.42 0.10 17.54
C ILE A 805 22.01 1.48 17.04
N ARG A 806 20.71 1.80 17.08
CA ARG A 806 20.23 3.07 16.56
C ARG A 806 20.56 4.24 17.49
N GLU A 807 20.22 4.11 18.79
CA GLU A 807 20.35 5.24 19.72
C GLU A 807 21.78 5.38 20.26
N GLU A 808 22.44 4.30 20.65
CA GLU A 808 23.80 4.38 21.23
C GLU A 808 24.91 4.56 20.17
N LYS A 809 24.73 4.00 18.99
CA LYS A 809 25.76 4.03 17.92
C LYS A 809 25.42 5.00 16.79
N GLY A 810 24.16 5.33 16.57
CA GLY A 810 23.75 6.20 15.46
C GLY A 810 24.13 5.68 14.08
N GLY A 811 24.43 4.38 13.96
CA GLY A 811 25.06 3.78 12.77
C GLY A 811 24.09 3.17 11.78
N THR A 812 22.79 3.19 12.06
CA THR A 812 21.73 2.72 11.17
C THR A 812 20.42 3.42 11.47
N TYR A 813 19.59 3.57 10.46
CA TYR A 813 18.20 4.01 10.65
C TYR A 813 17.37 2.99 11.44
N GLY A 814 17.67 1.68 11.29
CA GLY A 814 17.02 0.63 12.06
C GLY A 814 17.49 -0.76 11.70
N VAL A 815 17.27 -1.68 12.63
CA VAL A 815 17.48 -3.12 12.43
C VAL A 815 16.13 -3.80 12.27
N ARG A 816 15.99 -4.60 11.23
CA ARG A 816 14.75 -5.34 10.94
C ARG A 816 14.92 -6.80 11.36
N VAL A 817 14.09 -7.26 12.30
CA VAL A 817 14.06 -8.65 12.75
C VAL A 817 12.75 -9.30 12.31
N SER A 818 12.83 -10.45 11.69
CA SER A 818 11.68 -11.28 11.33
C SER A 818 11.94 -12.74 11.65
N GLY A 819 10.90 -13.48 11.99
CA GLY A 819 11.01 -14.90 12.28
C GLY A 819 9.71 -15.63 12.01
N ASN A 820 9.81 -16.86 11.50
CA ASN A 820 8.67 -17.72 11.20
C ASN A 820 8.97 -19.19 11.50
N PHE A 821 7.90 -19.95 11.56
CA PHE A 821 7.91 -21.40 11.54
C PHE A 821 7.08 -21.88 10.35
N ASP A 822 7.64 -22.79 9.57
CA ASP A 822 7.00 -23.44 8.44
C ASP A 822 6.77 -24.93 8.78
N ASP A 823 5.59 -25.46 8.43
CA ASP A 823 5.18 -26.85 8.67
C ASP A 823 5.27 -27.73 7.42
N ALA A 824 5.53 -27.14 6.27
CA ALA A 824 5.66 -27.85 5.00
C ALA A 824 7.04 -27.63 4.38
N PRO A 825 7.66 -28.68 3.79
CA PRO A 825 7.25 -30.09 3.78
C PRO A 825 7.53 -30.79 5.13
N PHE A 826 8.19 -30.12 6.06
CA PHE A 826 8.45 -30.53 7.45
C PHE A 826 8.74 -29.30 8.32
N ASP A 827 8.56 -29.46 9.60
CA ASP A 827 8.70 -28.39 10.59
C ASP A 827 10.09 -27.75 10.62
N THR A 828 10.15 -26.45 10.29
CA THR A 828 11.38 -25.63 10.33
C THR A 828 11.11 -24.28 10.97
N TYR A 829 12.20 -23.60 11.37
CA TYR A 829 12.16 -22.20 11.74
C TYR A 829 13.23 -21.41 10.99
N LYS A 830 12.97 -20.09 10.85
CA LYS A 830 13.91 -19.09 10.34
C LYS A 830 13.80 -17.83 11.19
N LEU A 831 14.95 -17.31 11.65
CA LEU A 831 15.08 -15.98 12.27
C LEU A 831 16.05 -15.18 11.40
N ARG A 832 15.60 -14.03 10.85
CA ARG A 832 16.38 -13.15 9.98
C ARG A 832 16.53 -11.79 10.63
N ILE A 833 17.75 -11.28 10.67
CA ILE A 833 18.13 -9.97 11.18
C ILE A 833 18.86 -9.25 10.05
N GLN A 834 18.39 -8.06 9.71
CA GLN A 834 18.92 -7.28 8.60
C GLN A 834 19.06 -5.81 8.99
N PHE A 835 20.15 -5.17 8.52
CA PHE A 835 20.34 -3.73 8.62
C PHE A 835 21.28 -3.21 7.53
N ASP A 836 21.16 -1.93 7.21
CA ASP A 836 22.11 -1.19 6.38
C ASP A 836 22.90 -0.23 7.28
N THR A 837 24.19 -0.04 6.96
CA THR A 837 25.07 0.84 7.71
C THR A 837 26.24 1.34 6.84
N ASN A 838 27.13 2.15 7.40
CA ASN A 838 28.37 2.54 6.74
C ASN A 838 29.49 1.49 6.93
N GLU A 839 30.56 1.59 6.14
CA GLU A 839 31.67 0.61 6.18
C GLU A 839 32.39 0.58 7.53
N GLN A 840 32.47 1.71 8.24
CA GLN A 840 33.20 1.84 9.50
C GLN A 840 32.50 1.10 10.65
N LEU A 841 31.19 1.02 10.63
CA LEU A 841 30.38 0.44 11.71
C LEU A 841 29.86 -0.97 11.42
N ALA A 842 29.97 -1.45 10.20
CA ALA A 842 29.33 -2.72 9.77
C ALA A 842 29.73 -3.91 10.65
N ASP A 843 31.00 -4.09 10.93
CA ASP A 843 31.49 -5.21 11.71
C ASP A 843 31.15 -5.05 13.20
N GLU A 844 31.27 -3.83 13.76
CA GLU A 844 30.90 -3.53 15.14
C GLU A 844 29.40 -3.79 15.39
N LEU A 845 28.53 -3.29 14.50
CA LEU A 845 27.07 -3.49 14.62
C LEU A 845 26.68 -4.95 14.47
N SER A 846 27.35 -5.71 13.61
CA SER A 846 27.18 -7.16 13.47
C SER A 846 27.51 -7.92 14.76
N GLU A 847 28.55 -7.51 15.48
CA GLU A 847 28.90 -8.10 16.78
C GLU A 847 27.89 -7.74 17.85
N ILE A 848 27.36 -6.51 17.87
CA ILE A 848 26.27 -6.09 18.76
C ILE A 848 25.02 -6.94 18.49
N VAL A 849 24.65 -7.16 17.21
CA VAL A 849 23.53 -8.04 16.86
C VAL A 849 23.69 -9.42 17.48
N LEU A 850 24.85 -10.02 17.36
CA LEU A 850 25.12 -11.33 17.96
C LEU A 850 25.14 -11.29 19.49
N ALA A 851 25.69 -10.23 20.08
CA ALA A 851 25.77 -10.08 21.55
C ALA A 851 24.37 -10.03 22.19
N GLU A 852 23.42 -9.32 21.58
CA GLU A 852 22.05 -9.24 22.13
C GLU A 852 21.31 -10.58 22.07
N ILE A 853 21.46 -11.36 20.99
CA ILE A 853 20.89 -12.71 20.93
C ILE A 853 21.50 -13.59 22.02
N LYS A 854 22.83 -13.57 22.19
CA LYS A 854 23.55 -14.31 23.23
C LYS A 854 23.08 -13.91 24.63
N LYS A 855 22.84 -12.60 24.83
CA LYS A 855 22.34 -12.08 26.09
C LYS A 855 20.95 -12.60 26.41
N ILE A 856 20.00 -12.58 25.46
CA ILE A 856 18.67 -13.18 25.64
C ILE A 856 18.79 -14.68 25.91
N ALA A 857 19.69 -15.40 25.25
CA ALA A 857 19.91 -16.83 25.50
C ALA A 857 20.47 -17.11 26.90
N ALA A 858 21.38 -16.28 27.43
CA ALA A 858 22.00 -16.43 28.72
C ALA A 858 21.08 -15.97 29.87
N GLU A 859 20.55 -14.79 29.77
CA GLU A 859 19.87 -14.06 30.85
C GLU A 859 18.33 -14.07 30.73
N GLY A 860 17.81 -14.36 29.53
CA GLY A 860 16.41 -14.18 29.16
C GLY A 860 16.13 -12.76 28.60
N PRO A 861 14.94 -12.55 28.04
CA PRO A 861 14.50 -11.22 27.60
C PRO A 861 14.18 -10.34 28.81
N LEU A 862 14.17 -9.02 28.63
CA LEU A 862 13.71 -8.12 29.68
C LEU A 862 12.20 -8.32 29.92
N ALA A 863 11.79 -8.28 31.21
CA ALA A 863 10.39 -8.43 31.58
C ALA A 863 9.52 -7.35 30.90
N GLU A 864 10.00 -6.12 30.86
CA GLU A 864 9.32 -4.98 30.24
C GLU A 864 9.04 -5.23 28.75
N ASP A 865 10.02 -5.70 27.98
CA ASP A 865 9.85 -5.98 26.54
C ASP A 865 8.76 -7.04 26.30
N ILE A 866 8.69 -8.04 27.16
CA ILE A 866 7.71 -9.12 27.03
C ILE A 866 6.30 -8.66 27.40
N GLU A 867 6.15 -7.85 28.45
CA GLU A 867 4.83 -7.34 28.83
C GLU A 867 4.30 -6.33 27.78
N LYS A 868 5.14 -5.43 27.27
CA LYS A 868 4.80 -4.57 26.13
C LYS A 868 4.34 -5.37 24.90
N THR A 869 5.06 -6.43 24.57
CA THR A 869 4.74 -7.34 23.47
C THR A 869 3.42 -8.07 23.71
N ARG A 870 3.16 -8.50 24.96
CA ARG A 870 1.93 -9.19 25.35
C ARG A 870 0.70 -8.29 25.14
N GLU A 871 0.73 -7.07 25.67
CA GLU A 871 -0.34 -6.08 25.52
C GLU A 871 -0.62 -5.81 24.03
N PHE A 872 0.43 -5.63 23.23
CA PHE A 872 0.31 -5.43 21.79
C PHE A 872 -0.39 -6.61 21.10
N TYR A 873 0.04 -7.86 21.32
CA TYR A 873 -0.56 -9.00 20.62
C TYR A 873 -1.97 -9.36 21.10
N VAL A 874 -2.32 -9.10 22.36
CA VAL A 874 -3.70 -9.26 22.83
C VAL A 874 -4.62 -8.28 22.12
N LYS A 875 -4.19 -7.00 21.99
CA LYS A 875 -4.93 -5.99 21.26
C LYS A 875 -5.09 -6.35 19.78
N GLU A 876 -3.99 -6.72 19.11
CA GLU A 876 -4.01 -7.07 17.69
C GLU A 876 -4.83 -8.33 17.39
N TRP A 877 -4.91 -9.27 18.33
CA TRP A 877 -5.79 -10.41 18.18
C TRP A 877 -7.27 -10.01 18.18
N SER A 878 -7.66 -9.09 19.05
CA SER A 878 -9.01 -8.53 19.04
C SER A 878 -9.32 -7.85 17.71
N ASN A 879 -8.41 -6.99 17.23
CA ASN A 879 -8.55 -6.32 15.93
C ASN A 879 -8.67 -7.31 14.76
N THR A 880 -7.94 -8.45 14.83
CA THR A 880 -8.00 -9.51 13.83
C THR A 880 -9.41 -10.12 13.74
N LEU A 881 -10.06 -10.36 14.86
CA LEU A 881 -11.38 -10.97 14.90
C LEU A 881 -12.52 -10.01 14.47
N GLU A 882 -12.24 -8.72 14.38
CA GLU A 882 -13.15 -7.71 13.80
C GLU A 882 -13.08 -7.60 12.28
N GLN A 883 -12.36 -8.51 11.61
CA GLN A 883 -12.18 -8.50 10.16
C GLN A 883 -12.48 -9.86 9.53
N ASN A 884 -13.15 -9.87 8.37
CA ASN A 884 -13.39 -11.10 7.61
C ASN A 884 -12.08 -11.78 7.18
N THR A 885 -11.03 -11.00 6.89
CA THR A 885 -9.68 -11.53 6.58
C THR A 885 -9.07 -12.26 7.76
N GLY A 886 -9.28 -11.76 8.98
CA GLY A 886 -8.87 -12.43 10.21
C GLY A 886 -9.60 -13.76 10.41
N TRP A 887 -10.91 -13.78 10.19
CA TRP A 887 -11.69 -15.01 10.23
C TRP A 887 -11.28 -16.01 9.15
N MET A 888 -11.02 -15.55 7.93
CA MET A 888 -10.50 -16.41 6.86
C MET A 888 -9.20 -17.11 7.31
N ARG A 889 -8.28 -16.39 7.94
CA ARG A 889 -7.03 -16.98 8.48
C ARG A 889 -7.29 -18.00 9.60
N VAL A 890 -8.18 -17.69 10.52
CA VAL A 890 -8.56 -18.59 11.62
C VAL A 890 -9.18 -19.89 11.10
N ILE A 891 -10.07 -19.77 10.11
CA ILE A 891 -10.79 -20.90 9.51
C ILE A 891 -9.81 -21.77 8.71
N ARG A 892 -8.94 -21.15 7.92
CA ARG A 892 -7.89 -21.86 7.18
C ARG A 892 -6.98 -22.64 8.15
N ALA A 893 -6.50 -22.00 9.22
CA ALA A 893 -5.68 -22.67 10.23
C ALA A 893 -6.37 -23.89 10.85
N TRP A 894 -7.68 -23.79 11.11
CA TRP A 894 -8.46 -24.91 11.64
C TRP A 894 -8.63 -26.06 10.64
N TYR A 895 -9.07 -25.74 9.42
CA TYR A 895 -9.49 -26.75 8.44
C TYR A 895 -8.35 -27.28 7.55
N GLU A 896 -7.29 -26.49 7.35
CA GLU A 896 -6.13 -26.83 6.52
C GLU A 896 -4.97 -27.38 7.37
N SER A 897 -4.65 -26.76 8.51
CA SER A 897 -3.51 -27.16 9.36
C SER A 897 -3.90 -27.80 10.69
N GLY A 898 -5.18 -27.90 11.04
CA GLY A 898 -5.64 -28.44 12.31
C GLY A 898 -5.31 -27.61 13.55
N ILE A 899 -4.96 -26.31 13.37
CA ILE A 899 -4.55 -25.40 14.44
C ILE A 899 -5.76 -24.61 14.96
N ASP A 900 -6.07 -24.77 16.23
CA ASP A 900 -7.10 -23.99 16.92
C ASP A 900 -6.59 -22.61 17.37
N GLN A 901 -6.51 -21.68 16.44
CA GLN A 901 -6.13 -20.30 16.79
C GLN A 901 -7.20 -19.62 17.66
N TYR A 902 -8.47 -19.73 17.28
CA TYR A 902 -9.57 -19.04 17.96
C TYR A 902 -9.66 -19.37 19.46
N GLY A 903 -9.54 -20.64 19.80
CA GLY A 903 -9.66 -21.09 21.20
C GLY A 903 -8.41 -20.96 22.04
N THR A 904 -7.23 -20.82 21.45
CA THR A 904 -5.96 -20.95 22.19
C THR A 904 -5.01 -19.76 22.04
N TYR A 905 -5.20 -18.90 21.05
CA TYR A 905 -4.24 -17.81 20.74
C TYR A 905 -4.00 -16.88 21.95
N GLU A 906 -5.07 -16.31 22.49
CA GLU A 906 -4.98 -15.39 23.62
C GLU A 906 -4.47 -16.07 24.89
N GLN A 907 -4.90 -17.32 25.14
CA GLN A 907 -4.43 -18.12 26.28
C GLN A 907 -2.91 -18.37 26.18
N ILE A 908 -2.41 -18.68 24.99
CA ILE A 908 -0.97 -18.91 24.77
C ILE A 908 -0.21 -17.60 24.99
N ILE A 909 -0.65 -16.47 24.44
CA ILE A 909 -0.01 -15.17 24.65
C ILE A 909 0.10 -14.84 26.13
N LYS A 910 -1.00 -14.93 26.87
CA LYS A 910 -1.02 -14.66 28.31
C LYS A 910 -0.16 -15.64 29.11
N GLY A 911 -0.01 -16.88 28.65
CA GLY A 911 0.73 -17.96 29.31
C GLY A 911 2.20 -18.06 28.90
N LEU A 912 2.69 -17.34 27.90
CA LEU A 912 4.10 -17.37 27.49
C LEU A 912 5.00 -16.86 28.59
N LYS A 913 6.03 -17.67 28.92
CA LYS A 913 7.02 -17.35 29.96
C LYS A 913 8.31 -16.81 29.34
N TYR A 914 9.03 -15.99 30.08
CA TYR A 914 10.35 -15.49 29.68
C TYR A 914 11.30 -16.65 29.32
N SER A 915 11.22 -17.77 30.08
CA SER A 915 12.00 -18.98 29.80
C SER A 915 11.65 -19.67 28.48
N ASP A 916 10.45 -19.46 27.90
CA ASP A 916 10.11 -20.02 26.58
C ASP A 916 10.92 -19.29 25.50
N ILE A 917 11.00 -17.94 25.59
CA ILE A 917 11.75 -17.09 24.64
C ILE A 917 13.26 -17.37 24.80
N GLN A 918 13.76 -17.44 26.05
CA GLN A 918 15.15 -17.78 26.33
C GLN A 918 15.54 -19.13 25.74
N LYS A 919 14.72 -20.16 25.92
CA LYS A 919 14.96 -21.49 25.34
C LYS A 919 14.99 -21.49 23.82
N LEU A 920 14.14 -20.68 23.19
CA LEU A 920 14.16 -20.55 21.73
C LEU A 920 15.48 -19.89 21.26
N ALA A 921 15.93 -18.82 21.92
CA ALA A 921 17.21 -18.18 21.63
C ALA A 921 18.39 -19.14 21.85
N GLN A 922 18.37 -19.91 22.95
CA GLN A 922 19.38 -20.97 23.22
C GLN A 922 19.40 -22.03 22.12
N LYS A 923 18.21 -22.49 21.68
CA LYS A 923 18.09 -23.48 20.61
C LYS A 923 18.66 -22.93 19.29
N ILE A 924 18.32 -21.72 18.93
CA ILE A 924 18.81 -21.05 17.70
C ILE A 924 20.33 -21.01 17.69
N LEU A 925 20.95 -20.60 18.79
CA LEU A 925 22.43 -20.56 18.91
C LEU A 925 23.04 -21.96 18.95
N LYS A 926 22.37 -22.93 19.62
CA LYS A 926 22.85 -24.32 19.72
C LYS A 926 22.79 -25.06 18.39
N ASP A 927 21.76 -24.83 17.58
CA ASP A 927 21.63 -25.46 16.27
C ASP A 927 22.76 -25.06 15.32
N ASN A 928 23.39 -23.92 15.59
CA ASN A 928 24.57 -23.40 14.90
C ASN A 928 24.45 -23.48 13.37
N ASN A 929 23.24 -23.20 12.87
CA ASN A 929 22.94 -23.19 11.45
C ASN A 929 22.64 -21.73 11.02
N MET A 930 23.65 -21.06 10.48
CA MET A 930 23.64 -19.62 10.27
C MET A 930 24.16 -19.26 8.88
N THR A 931 23.37 -18.48 8.17
CA THR A 931 23.78 -17.84 6.92
C THR A 931 24.05 -16.36 7.20
N TYR A 932 25.24 -15.90 6.87
CA TYR A 932 25.70 -14.52 7.04
C TYR A 932 26.07 -13.92 5.70
N VAL A 933 25.30 -12.95 5.25
CA VAL A 933 25.49 -12.31 3.94
C VAL A 933 25.78 -10.84 4.15
N VAL A 934 26.90 -10.38 3.61
CA VAL A 934 27.37 -9.00 3.69
C VAL A 934 27.66 -8.49 2.29
N MET A 935 26.94 -7.47 1.86
CA MET A 935 27.26 -6.75 0.63
C MET A 935 27.98 -5.46 0.98
N ARG A 936 29.18 -5.27 0.43
CA ARG A 936 30.01 -4.08 0.61
C ARG A 936 30.09 -3.27 -0.70
N PRO A 937 30.35 -1.94 -0.65
CA PRO A 937 30.57 -1.17 -1.86
C PRO A 937 31.87 -1.60 -2.56
N GLU A 938 31.86 -1.63 -3.90
CA GLU A 938 33.09 -1.70 -4.66
C GLU A 938 33.88 -0.39 -4.50
N ALA A 939 35.21 -0.49 -4.35
CA ALA A 939 36.08 0.69 -4.37
C ALA A 939 35.91 1.40 -5.73
N LYS A 940 35.59 2.71 -5.71
CA LYS A 940 35.53 3.53 -6.93
C LYS A 940 36.90 3.70 -7.57
#